data_0f773b619cae3eecd4209d23cbc00b58
#
_entry.id   0f773b619cae3eecd4209d23cbc00b58
#
_cell.length_a   1.000
_cell.length_b   1.000
_cell.length_c   1.000
_cell.angle_alpha   90.00
_cell.angle_beta   90.00
_cell.angle_gamma   90.00
#
_symmetry.space_group_name_H-M   'P 1'
#
loop_
_entity.id
_entity.type
_entity.pdbx_description
1 polymer ?
#
loop_
_entity_poly.entity_id
_entity_poly.type
_entity_poly.pdbx_seq_one_letter_code
_entity_poly.pdbx_strand_id
1 'polypeptide(L)'
;MTAKTKPTMECAAMFRAMNALLFAVSLSCLMVAAPSASVAQEVLPFPPKPSGSIANRTMQESVYSPQPTERHLREGAPNILIVLIDDAGPGLPTTFGGEVNTPTLERISKAGVSYNRFHTTAMCSPTRAALLTGRNHHRVGNGQITEFANDWDGYSGVMPKSSATGAEVLRNYGYATAAWGKWHNTPAEQTTAAGPFEYWPTGYGFEYFYGFLAGEASQYEPNLVRNTTIVHPPKTAEQGYHLSEDLADDAIGWLRSHKAFRQDKPFFMYWASGAIHGPHHIMKEWADKYKGKFDDGWDRYRERVFERAKAKGWIPQNAKLTPRDPTMAAWDSIPESEKPFQRRLMEVAAGYAEHVDAQVGRLVDELDRLGYGDNTLIMYIWGDNGSSAEGQNGTISELLAQNNIPTTIPQHIAALNELGGLDVLGSPKTDNQYHAGWAWAGSTPYKGTKLLASHFGGTRNPMSVRWPAKIKPDTTPRPQFHHVNDIVPTIYEIVGIKAPLFVNGIPQDPFDGISLAYTFDDAKVKGRKTAQYFEVMGSRAIYHDGWMASAFGPRTPWMPGAPPGMSEWTPDKDKWELYNIDEDWSQADDLAEKKPEKLEDLKALFLIEATKNKVLPIGGGLWVAALHPEQRITTGYKEWTFAGNMTRMPEFTAPKLGSTNNLVTVDAEIPPDANGVLYALGSFSGGLTTYVKGGKLCYEYNLFEIQRTRFCSQQNIPTGNVKVEVETTLAEKKPAGPLNVKLKVNGKEAASGKVPISAPLLFTANDCLDIGTDLGSPVSLDYFEKAPFAFNGKIAEVRVKYLD
;
A
#
# COMPACT_ATOMS: atom_id res chain seq x y z
N MET A 1 -41.50 -99.51 -10.21
CA MET A 1 -40.42 -99.74 -9.25
C MET A 1 -39.71 -98.39 -8.93
N THR A 2 -40.00 -97.93 -7.76
CA THR A 2 -39.58 -96.54 -7.29
C THR A 2 -38.37 -96.69 -6.42
N ALA A 3 -37.33 -95.99 -6.73
CA ALA A 3 -36.18 -95.76 -5.81
C ALA A 3 -36.19 -94.38 -5.29
N LYS A 4 -36.45 -94.25 -3.99
CA LYS A 4 -36.26 -93.02 -3.22
C LYS A 4 -34.78 -92.82 -2.87
N THR A 5 -34.18 -91.83 -3.29
CA THR A 5 -32.87 -91.38 -2.80
C THR A 5 -33.03 -90.24 -1.74
N LYS A 6 -32.52 -90.47 -0.53
CA LYS A 6 -32.46 -89.53 0.54
C LYS A 6 -31.36 -88.51 0.21
N PRO A 7 -31.55 -87.26 0.47
CA PRO A 7 -30.45 -86.29 0.35
C PRO A 7 -29.47 -86.45 1.51
N THR A 8 -28.20 -86.45 1.22
CA THR A 8 -27.09 -86.64 2.17
C THR A 8 -26.93 -85.42 3.05
N MET A 9 -26.65 -85.69 4.31
CA MET A 9 -26.45 -84.67 5.40
C MET A 9 -25.35 -83.67 5.15
N GLU A 10 -24.54 -83.77 4.11
CA GLU A 10 -23.43 -82.83 3.77
C GLU A 10 -23.92 -81.53 3.15
N CYS A 11 -25.06 -81.53 2.45
CA CYS A 11 -25.57 -80.29 1.88
C CYS A 11 -26.15 -79.31 2.92
N ALA A 12 -26.62 -79.75 4.07
CA ALA A 12 -27.17 -78.93 5.13
C ALA A 12 -26.08 -78.30 5.97
N ALA A 13 -24.90 -78.90 6.08
CA ALA A 13 -23.75 -78.35 6.79
C ALA A 13 -23.06 -77.23 5.96
N MET A 14 -22.99 -77.41 4.63
CA MET A 14 -22.46 -76.41 3.71
C MET A 14 -23.32 -75.12 3.66
N PHE A 15 -24.64 -75.25 3.68
CA PHE A 15 -25.55 -74.09 3.69
C PHE A 15 -25.52 -73.34 5.03
N ARG A 16 -25.32 -74.03 6.16
CA ARG A 16 -25.12 -73.34 7.46
C ARG A 16 -23.79 -72.67 7.56
N ALA A 17 -22.72 -73.23 7.02
CA ALA A 17 -21.40 -72.59 6.97
C ALA A 17 -21.37 -71.34 6.05
N MET A 18 -22.08 -71.46 4.90
CA MET A 18 -22.17 -70.35 3.96
C MET A 18 -23.00 -69.14 4.49
N ASN A 19 -24.08 -69.40 5.24
CA ASN A 19 -24.88 -68.36 5.89
C ASN A 19 -24.15 -67.71 7.08
N ALA A 20 -23.37 -68.54 7.83
CA ALA A 20 -22.51 -67.98 8.90
C ALA A 20 -21.38 -67.15 8.35
N LEU A 21 -20.78 -67.48 7.19
CA LEU A 21 -19.76 -66.71 6.54
C LEU A 21 -20.31 -65.38 5.94
N LEU A 22 -21.51 -65.43 5.33
CA LEU A 22 -22.19 -64.22 4.83
C LEU A 22 -22.61 -63.25 5.96
N PHE A 23 -23.03 -63.79 7.11
CA PHE A 23 -23.35 -62.97 8.28
C PHE A 23 -22.09 -62.38 8.94
N ALA A 24 -21.00 -63.15 8.99
CA ALA A 24 -19.70 -62.61 9.49
C ALA A 24 -19.08 -61.58 8.55
N VAL A 25 -19.18 -61.75 7.25
CA VAL A 25 -18.73 -60.76 6.27
C VAL A 25 -19.63 -59.51 6.27
N SER A 26 -20.94 -59.64 6.45
CA SER A 26 -21.85 -58.52 6.59
C SER A 26 -21.61 -57.75 7.91
N LEU A 27 -21.28 -58.43 9.02
CA LEU A 27 -20.95 -57.77 10.27
C LEU A 27 -19.54 -57.14 10.26
N SER A 28 -18.59 -57.74 9.55
CA SER A 28 -17.26 -57.15 9.35
C SER A 28 -17.29 -55.94 8.44
N CYS A 29 -18.15 -55.91 7.41
CA CYS A 29 -18.37 -54.69 6.59
C CYS A 29 -19.13 -53.59 7.34
N LEU A 30 -19.96 -53.93 8.34
CA LEU A 30 -20.59 -52.92 9.19
C LEU A 30 -19.65 -52.38 10.31
N MET A 31 -18.59 -53.09 10.67
CA MET A 31 -17.59 -52.58 11.63
C MET A 31 -16.45 -51.79 10.97
N VAL A 32 -16.33 -51.81 9.63
CA VAL A 32 -15.37 -50.96 8.91
C VAL A 32 -15.99 -49.62 8.55
N ALA A 33 -17.25 -49.37 8.80
CA ALA A 33 -17.94 -48.11 8.67
C ALA A 33 -18.24 -47.44 10.02
N ALA A 34 -17.35 -47.56 11.01
CA ALA A 34 -17.22 -46.48 11.97
C ALA A 34 -16.68 -45.29 11.13
N PRO A 35 -17.39 -44.17 11.02
CA PRO A 35 -16.76 -43.00 10.45
C PRO A 35 -15.55 -42.74 11.35
N SER A 36 -14.33 -42.99 10.86
CA SER A 36 -13.21 -42.21 11.31
C SER A 36 -13.78 -40.80 11.32
N ALA A 37 -13.82 -40.18 12.51
CA ALA A 37 -14.14 -38.80 12.60
C ALA A 37 -13.18 -38.11 11.63
N SER A 38 -13.66 -37.93 10.40
CA SER A 38 -12.97 -37.03 9.45
C SER A 38 -12.87 -35.76 10.24
N VAL A 39 -11.66 -35.37 10.58
CA VAL A 39 -11.42 -34.03 11.05
C VAL A 39 -12.11 -33.18 10.02
N ALA A 40 -13.25 -32.59 10.37
CA ALA A 40 -14.07 -31.84 9.44
C ALA A 40 -13.15 -30.78 8.86
N GLN A 41 -12.83 -30.91 7.58
CA GLN A 41 -12.02 -29.94 6.88
C GLN A 41 -12.76 -28.62 7.00
N GLU A 42 -12.13 -27.59 7.55
CA GLU A 42 -12.78 -26.30 7.73
C GLU A 42 -13.05 -25.70 6.35
N VAL A 43 -14.30 -25.65 6.01
CA VAL A 43 -14.83 -25.05 4.78
C VAL A 43 -15.58 -23.79 5.19
N LEU A 44 -15.21 -22.68 4.57
CA LEU A 44 -15.86 -21.38 4.81
C LEU A 44 -16.64 -20.93 3.56
N PRO A 45 -17.78 -20.25 3.73
CA PRO A 45 -18.48 -20.02 5.00
C PRO A 45 -18.95 -21.31 5.64
N PHE A 46 -19.14 -21.32 6.97
CA PHE A 46 -19.70 -22.49 7.65
C PHE A 46 -21.06 -22.85 7.06
N PRO A 47 -21.34 -24.14 6.80
CA PRO A 47 -22.64 -24.55 6.29
C PRO A 47 -23.75 -24.22 7.29
N PRO A 48 -24.93 -23.76 6.84
CA PRO A 48 -26.04 -23.47 7.72
C PRO A 48 -26.52 -24.77 8.41
N LYS A 49 -26.76 -24.68 9.71
CA LYS A 49 -27.41 -25.78 10.45
C LYS A 49 -28.93 -25.68 10.31
N PRO A 50 -29.60 -26.79 10.12
CA PRO A 50 -31.07 -26.82 10.13
C PRO A 50 -31.63 -26.37 11.47
N SER A 51 -32.74 -25.67 11.47
CA SER A 51 -33.48 -25.36 12.70
C SER A 51 -33.89 -26.66 13.43
N GLY A 52 -33.87 -26.64 14.76
CA GLY A 52 -34.45 -27.67 15.59
C GLY A 52 -35.99 -27.63 15.65
N SER A 53 -36.60 -26.65 14.97
CA SER A 53 -38.07 -26.55 14.91
C SER A 53 -38.65 -27.63 14.02
N ILE A 54 -39.79 -28.18 14.41
CA ILE A 54 -40.59 -29.15 13.63
C ILE A 54 -41.76 -28.41 13.04
N ALA A 55 -41.74 -28.21 11.73
CA ALA A 55 -42.81 -27.53 11.02
C ALA A 55 -43.90 -28.56 10.57
N ASN A 56 -45.12 -28.37 11.03
CA ASN A 56 -46.30 -29.11 10.56
C ASN A 56 -47.19 -28.18 9.74
N ARG A 57 -48.32 -28.69 9.26
CA ARG A 57 -49.26 -27.93 8.42
C ARG A 57 -49.81 -26.70 9.13
N THR A 58 -49.99 -26.79 10.44
CA THR A 58 -50.54 -25.71 11.24
C THR A 58 -49.55 -25.24 12.30
N MET A 59 -49.67 -24.01 12.73
CA MET A 59 -48.83 -23.45 13.82
C MET A 59 -49.03 -24.20 15.12
N GLN A 60 -50.23 -24.68 15.38
CA GLN A 60 -50.62 -25.40 16.58
C GLN A 60 -50.01 -26.82 16.66
N GLU A 61 -49.76 -27.40 15.53
CA GLU A 61 -49.14 -28.72 15.42
C GLU A 61 -47.58 -28.65 15.30
N SER A 62 -47.08 -27.43 15.09
CA SER A 62 -45.64 -27.18 14.94
C SER A 62 -44.98 -26.99 16.30
N VAL A 63 -43.71 -27.42 16.37
CA VAL A 63 -42.85 -27.21 17.55
C VAL A 63 -41.79 -26.15 17.19
N TYR A 64 -41.83 -25.00 17.83
CA TYR A 64 -40.82 -23.97 17.64
C TYR A 64 -39.65 -24.22 18.58
N SER A 65 -38.44 -24.27 18.03
CA SER A 65 -37.18 -24.34 18.78
C SER A 65 -36.31 -23.16 18.35
N PRO A 66 -36.10 -22.16 19.19
CA PRO A 66 -35.21 -21.06 18.87
C PRO A 66 -33.81 -21.60 18.55
N GLN A 67 -33.26 -21.13 17.44
CA GLN A 67 -31.88 -21.49 17.07
C GLN A 67 -30.95 -20.44 17.67
N PRO A 68 -30.08 -20.81 18.61
CA PRO A 68 -29.07 -19.88 19.11
C PRO A 68 -28.08 -19.53 17.99
N THR A 69 -27.61 -18.27 18.00
CA THR A 69 -26.53 -17.83 17.10
C THR A 69 -25.31 -18.72 17.32
N GLU A 70 -24.87 -19.38 16.29
CA GLU A 70 -23.68 -20.24 16.38
C GLU A 70 -22.42 -19.37 16.59
N ARG A 71 -21.63 -19.73 17.58
CA ARG A 71 -20.32 -19.10 17.85
C ARG A 71 -19.24 -20.04 17.40
N HIS A 72 -18.41 -19.58 16.44
CA HIS A 72 -17.26 -20.32 15.93
C HIS A 72 -15.93 -19.90 16.61
N LEU A 73 -15.98 -18.84 17.41
CA LEU A 73 -14.84 -18.35 18.18
C LEU A 73 -14.89 -18.87 19.61
N ARG A 74 -13.71 -19.09 20.19
CA ARG A 74 -13.61 -19.37 21.62
C ARG A 74 -14.08 -18.15 22.41
N GLU A 75 -14.58 -18.39 23.62
CA GLU A 75 -14.93 -17.34 24.55
C GLU A 75 -13.69 -16.50 24.89
N GLY A 76 -13.85 -15.17 24.95
CA GLY A 76 -12.75 -14.24 25.21
C GLY A 76 -11.76 -14.08 24.05
N ALA A 77 -12.15 -14.43 22.81
CA ALA A 77 -11.33 -14.11 21.63
C ALA A 77 -10.95 -12.62 21.61
N PRO A 78 -9.66 -12.26 21.39
CA PRO A 78 -9.21 -10.89 21.49
C PRO A 78 -9.71 -10.03 20.36
N ASN A 79 -9.86 -8.73 20.60
CA ASN A 79 -9.87 -7.74 19.53
C ASN A 79 -8.47 -7.61 18.93
N ILE A 80 -8.38 -7.17 17.71
CA ILE A 80 -7.12 -7.05 16.97
C ILE A 80 -7.07 -5.68 16.31
N LEU A 81 -5.99 -4.94 16.53
CA LEU A 81 -5.65 -3.72 15.82
C LEU A 81 -4.26 -3.87 15.20
N ILE A 82 -4.19 -3.79 13.88
CA ILE A 82 -2.92 -3.65 13.16
C ILE A 82 -2.77 -2.18 12.75
N VAL A 83 -1.68 -1.56 13.18
CA VAL A 83 -1.26 -0.22 12.72
C VAL A 83 -0.06 -0.40 11.80
N LEU A 84 -0.14 0.16 10.60
CA LEU A 84 0.93 0.12 9.62
C LEU A 84 1.25 1.54 9.15
N ILE A 85 2.48 1.98 9.41
CA ILE A 85 3.01 3.24 8.91
C ILE A 85 3.67 3.01 7.56
N ASP A 86 3.57 3.97 6.67
CA ASP A 86 4.07 3.91 5.31
C ASP A 86 5.43 4.64 5.19
N ASP A 87 6.37 4.10 4.43
CA ASP A 87 7.68 4.71 4.11
C ASP A 87 8.55 5.15 5.31
N ALA A 88 8.27 4.62 6.50
CA ALA A 88 8.97 4.98 7.72
C ALA A 88 10.14 4.04 8.02
N GLY A 89 11.33 4.58 8.13
CA GLY A 89 12.52 3.78 8.43
C GLY A 89 12.78 3.61 9.94
N PRO A 90 13.57 2.57 10.31
CA PRO A 90 13.83 2.21 11.71
C PRO A 90 14.62 3.26 12.50
N GLY A 91 15.33 4.15 11.82
CA GLY A 91 16.14 5.21 12.42
C GLY A 91 15.39 6.51 12.72
N LEU A 92 14.09 6.60 12.41
CA LEU A 92 13.31 7.83 12.65
C LEU A 92 12.80 7.94 14.09
N PRO A 93 12.14 6.91 14.69
CA PRO A 93 11.41 7.07 15.94
C PRO A 93 12.34 7.13 17.18
N THR A 94 12.05 8.05 18.08
CA THR A 94 12.76 8.15 19.38
C THR A 94 12.68 6.87 20.19
N THR A 95 11.63 6.10 20.02
CA THR A 95 11.45 4.80 20.65
C THR A 95 12.65 3.89 20.43
N PHE A 96 13.25 3.89 19.25
CA PHE A 96 14.36 3.02 18.86
C PHE A 96 15.70 3.74 18.66
N GLY A 97 15.80 5.01 19.04
CA GLY A 97 17.05 5.79 18.99
C GLY A 97 17.02 6.97 18.03
N GLY A 98 15.99 7.12 17.21
CA GLY A 98 15.82 8.24 16.28
C GLY A 98 15.56 9.60 16.94
N GLU A 99 15.16 10.59 16.15
CA GLU A 99 14.91 11.95 16.61
C GLU A 99 13.48 12.42 16.40
N VAL A 100 12.66 11.64 15.75
CA VAL A 100 11.22 11.90 15.59
C VAL A 100 10.50 11.39 16.83
N ASN A 101 9.79 12.29 17.50
CA ASN A 101 9.07 11.98 18.72
C ASN A 101 7.90 11.03 18.46
N THR A 102 7.88 9.86 19.10
CA THR A 102 6.88 8.81 18.90
C THR A 102 6.35 8.27 20.23
N PRO A 103 5.62 9.09 21.00
CA PRO A 103 5.18 8.72 22.35
C PRO A 103 4.21 7.55 22.39
N THR A 104 3.38 7.39 21.33
CA THR A 104 2.43 6.25 21.28
C THR A 104 3.16 4.94 21.01
N LEU A 105 4.07 4.92 20.04
CA LEU A 105 4.90 3.74 19.77
C LEU A 105 5.73 3.38 21.00
N GLU A 106 6.29 4.37 21.70
CA GLU A 106 7.03 4.13 22.94
C GLU A 106 6.15 3.53 24.04
N ARG A 107 4.93 4.04 24.21
CA ARG A 107 3.95 3.50 25.17
C ARG A 107 3.59 2.04 24.87
N ILE A 108 3.33 1.72 23.61
CA ILE A 108 3.03 0.35 23.17
C ILE A 108 4.24 -0.56 23.39
N SER A 109 5.43 -0.10 23.01
CA SER A 109 6.70 -0.82 23.19
C SER A 109 6.97 -1.16 24.67
N LYS A 110 6.77 -0.18 25.58
CA LYS A 110 6.97 -0.36 27.02
C LYS A 110 5.90 -1.23 27.67
N ALA A 111 4.69 -1.25 27.12
CA ALA A 111 3.56 -2.04 27.65
C ALA A 111 3.46 -3.45 27.05
N GLY A 112 4.40 -3.84 26.22
CA GLY A 112 4.40 -5.12 25.52
C GLY A 112 5.80 -5.60 25.16
N VAL A 113 6.00 -6.03 23.93
CA VAL A 113 7.28 -6.53 23.40
C VAL A 113 7.57 -5.89 22.06
N SER A 114 8.85 -5.78 21.68
CA SER A 114 9.25 -5.19 20.39
C SER A 114 10.23 -6.09 19.64
N TYR A 115 10.10 -6.08 18.31
CA TYR A 115 10.88 -6.91 17.40
C TYR A 115 11.88 -6.05 16.63
N ASN A 116 13.16 -6.34 16.74
CA ASN A 116 14.22 -5.63 16.05
C ASN A 116 14.78 -6.38 14.84
N ARG A 117 14.27 -7.59 14.56
CA ARG A 117 14.51 -8.38 13.35
C ARG A 117 13.18 -8.76 12.66
N PHE A 118 12.21 -7.85 12.67
CA PHE A 118 11.02 -7.98 11.87
C PHE A 118 11.28 -7.40 10.48
N HIS A 119 10.84 -8.09 9.45
CA HIS A 119 11.11 -7.72 8.06
C HIS A 119 9.81 -7.55 7.30
N THR A 120 9.79 -6.58 6.40
CA THR A 120 8.76 -6.34 5.40
C THR A 120 9.34 -6.63 4.01
N THR A 121 8.54 -6.44 2.97
CA THR A 121 9.12 -6.33 1.63
C THR A 121 9.73 -4.93 1.47
N ALA A 122 10.44 -4.67 0.40
CA ALA A 122 11.00 -3.34 0.16
C ALA A 122 10.03 -2.38 -0.56
N MET A 123 8.72 -2.70 -0.59
CA MET A 123 7.70 -1.94 -1.32
C MET A 123 6.32 -2.13 -0.69
N CYS A 124 5.48 -1.08 -0.73
CA CYS A 124 4.22 -0.99 0.02
C CYS A 124 3.15 -2.02 -0.41
N SER A 125 2.70 -2.06 -1.67
CA SER A 125 1.68 -3.00 -2.13
C SER A 125 2.07 -4.47 -1.89
N PRO A 126 3.30 -4.92 -2.20
CA PRO A 126 3.81 -6.24 -1.83
C PRO A 126 3.74 -6.56 -0.33
N THR A 127 4.14 -5.62 0.53
CA THR A 127 4.07 -5.80 1.99
C THR A 127 2.64 -5.95 2.47
N ARG A 128 1.72 -5.12 1.98
CA ARG A 128 0.30 -5.15 2.35
C ARG A 128 -0.35 -6.45 1.94
N ALA A 129 -0.08 -6.94 0.72
CA ALA A 129 -0.56 -8.24 0.26
C ALA A 129 -0.02 -9.40 1.12
N ALA A 130 1.27 -9.40 1.45
CA ALA A 130 1.86 -10.43 2.30
C ALA A 130 1.30 -10.38 3.73
N LEU A 131 1.10 -9.18 4.30
CA LEU A 131 0.49 -8.98 5.61
C LEU A 131 -0.93 -9.54 5.65
N LEU A 132 -1.76 -9.18 4.66
CA LEU A 132 -3.17 -9.52 4.65
C LEU A 132 -3.43 -11.00 4.39
N THR A 133 -2.53 -11.70 3.69
CA THR A 133 -2.74 -13.08 3.25
C THR A 133 -1.92 -14.11 4.02
N GLY A 134 -0.84 -13.72 4.68
CA GLY A 134 0.12 -14.66 5.32
C GLY A 134 0.97 -15.44 4.30
N ARG A 135 1.03 -14.99 3.05
CA ARG A 135 1.80 -15.61 1.96
C ARG A 135 2.83 -14.63 1.44
N ASN A 136 3.80 -15.15 0.69
CA ASN A 136 4.79 -14.34 0.01
C ASN A 136 4.13 -13.51 -1.10
N HIS A 137 4.57 -12.28 -1.25
CA HIS A 137 3.94 -11.27 -2.11
C HIS A 137 3.85 -11.67 -3.59
N HIS A 138 4.88 -12.29 -4.18
CA HIS A 138 4.81 -12.80 -5.56
C HIS A 138 3.84 -13.98 -5.70
N ARG A 139 3.76 -14.87 -4.70
CA ARG A 139 2.80 -15.97 -4.73
C ARG A 139 1.38 -15.46 -4.88
N VAL A 140 1.10 -14.30 -4.29
CA VAL A 140 -0.21 -13.65 -4.34
C VAL A 140 -0.29 -12.56 -5.41
N GLY A 141 0.57 -12.59 -6.42
CA GLY A 141 0.50 -11.72 -7.58
C GLY A 141 0.99 -10.29 -7.37
N ASN A 142 1.55 -9.97 -6.22
CA ASN A 142 1.94 -8.59 -5.85
C ASN A 142 3.47 -8.43 -5.76
N GLY A 143 4.20 -8.88 -6.77
CA GLY A 143 5.64 -8.62 -6.92
C GLY A 143 5.97 -7.19 -7.31
N GLN A 144 4.95 -6.38 -7.64
CA GLN A 144 5.04 -4.97 -7.99
C GLN A 144 3.82 -4.22 -7.43
N ILE A 145 3.87 -2.88 -7.40
CA ILE A 145 2.69 -2.06 -7.10
C ILE A 145 1.64 -2.17 -8.21
N THR A 146 0.39 -1.93 -7.87
CA THR A 146 -0.75 -2.13 -8.78
C THR A 146 -0.70 -1.24 -10.02
N GLU A 147 -0.08 -0.07 -9.93
CA GLU A 147 0.09 0.90 -11.00
C GLU A 147 1.04 0.41 -12.11
N PHE A 148 1.94 -0.51 -11.79
CA PHE A 148 2.91 -1.12 -12.70
C PHE A 148 2.74 -2.64 -12.81
N ALA A 149 1.56 -3.14 -12.47
CA ALA A 149 1.20 -4.53 -12.66
C ALA A 149 1.35 -4.96 -14.13
N ASN A 150 1.62 -6.24 -14.33
CA ASN A 150 1.79 -6.84 -15.64
C ASN A 150 1.34 -8.31 -15.64
N ASP A 151 1.35 -8.96 -16.82
CA ASP A 151 0.79 -10.30 -17.00
C ASP A 151 1.69 -11.47 -16.55
N TRP A 152 2.83 -11.22 -15.90
CA TRP A 152 3.56 -12.28 -15.22
C TRP A 152 2.81 -12.70 -13.95
N ASP A 153 2.63 -14.00 -13.71
CA ASP A 153 1.82 -14.56 -12.61
C ASP A 153 2.14 -13.98 -11.21
N GLY A 154 3.39 -13.64 -10.95
CA GLY A 154 3.82 -13.05 -9.69
C GLY A 154 3.63 -11.53 -9.60
N TYR A 155 3.17 -10.86 -10.66
CA TYR A 155 3.19 -9.39 -10.80
C TYR A 155 1.86 -8.80 -11.29
N SER A 156 0.78 -9.58 -11.23
CA SER A 156 -0.54 -9.19 -11.76
C SER A 156 -1.24 -8.07 -10.98
N GLY A 157 -0.75 -7.71 -9.80
CA GLY A 157 -1.40 -6.73 -8.92
C GLY A 157 -2.70 -7.23 -8.27
N VAL A 158 -3.04 -8.51 -8.43
CA VAL A 158 -4.29 -9.13 -7.96
C VAL A 158 -3.99 -10.23 -6.96
N MET A 159 -4.46 -10.08 -5.73
CA MET A 159 -4.44 -11.18 -4.75
C MET A 159 -5.48 -12.23 -5.15
N PRO A 160 -5.06 -13.49 -5.44
CA PRO A 160 -6.01 -14.52 -5.89
C PRO A 160 -6.91 -14.98 -4.75
N LYS A 161 -8.14 -15.37 -5.06
CA LYS A 161 -9.09 -15.89 -4.06
C LYS A 161 -8.64 -17.21 -3.42
N SER A 162 -7.66 -17.91 -4.01
CA SER A 162 -6.97 -19.05 -3.37
C SER A 162 -6.06 -18.62 -2.20
N SER A 163 -5.93 -17.33 -1.96
CA SER A 163 -5.17 -16.75 -0.86
C SER A 163 -6.04 -15.76 -0.08
N ALA A 164 -7.15 -16.28 0.47
CA ALA A 164 -8.08 -15.49 1.26
C ALA A 164 -7.35 -14.69 2.34
N THR A 165 -7.77 -13.44 2.52
CA THR A 165 -7.20 -12.56 3.54
C THR A 165 -7.57 -13.00 4.95
N GLY A 166 -6.77 -12.59 5.92
CA GLY A 166 -7.11 -12.77 7.33
C GLY A 166 -8.45 -12.14 7.69
N ALA A 167 -8.80 -11.00 7.08
CA ALA A 167 -10.08 -10.33 7.28
C ALA A 167 -11.26 -11.19 6.82
N GLU A 168 -11.17 -11.78 5.62
CA GLU A 168 -12.23 -12.64 5.08
C GLU A 168 -12.48 -13.88 5.96
N VAL A 169 -11.42 -14.51 6.43
CA VAL A 169 -11.54 -15.68 7.30
C VAL A 169 -12.08 -15.28 8.68
N LEU A 170 -11.52 -14.23 9.30
CA LEU A 170 -11.99 -13.73 10.61
C LEU A 170 -13.46 -13.32 10.57
N ARG A 171 -13.91 -12.68 9.50
CA ARG A 171 -15.34 -12.34 9.28
C ARG A 171 -16.21 -13.58 9.32
N ASN A 172 -15.82 -14.66 8.62
CA ASN A 172 -16.56 -15.93 8.61
C ASN A 172 -16.62 -16.55 10.01
N TYR A 173 -15.59 -16.37 10.84
CA TYR A 173 -15.61 -16.82 12.25
C TYR A 173 -16.43 -15.92 13.17
N GLY A 174 -16.82 -14.73 12.74
CA GLY A 174 -17.68 -13.83 13.50
C GLY A 174 -17.03 -12.55 14.00
N TYR A 175 -15.83 -12.21 13.54
CA TYR A 175 -15.25 -10.87 13.78
C TYR A 175 -16.02 -9.79 13.00
N ALA A 176 -16.10 -8.60 13.59
CA ALA A 176 -16.37 -7.38 12.84
C ALA A 176 -15.05 -6.91 12.21
N THR A 177 -15.02 -6.72 10.89
CA THR A 177 -13.79 -6.42 10.16
C THR A 177 -13.85 -5.03 9.54
N ALA A 178 -12.84 -4.20 9.80
CA ALA A 178 -12.83 -2.83 9.30
C ALA A 178 -11.40 -2.37 8.95
N ALA A 179 -11.28 -1.53 7.92
CA ALA A 179 -9.99 -1.00 7.48
C ALA A 179 -10.08 0.51 7.23
N TRP A 180 -8.97 1.21 7.48
CA TRP A 180 -8.82 2.65 7.29
C TRP A 180 -7.53 3.00 6.58
N GLY A 181 -7.61 4.02 5.72
CA GLY A 181 -6.45 4.63 5.06
C GLY A 181 -6.06 3.98 3.75
N LYS A 182 -4.76 3.81 3.51
CA LYS A 182 -4.18 3.30 2.27
C LYS A 182 -4.45 1.81 2.07
N TRP A 183 -5.08 1.48 0.97
CA TRP A 183 -5.29 0.09 0.55
C TRP A 183 -4.18 -0.45 -0.34
N HIS A 184 -3.98 0.14 -1.50
CA HIS A 184 -2.92 -0.13 -2.48
C HIS A 184 -2.85 -1.59 -2.98
N ASN A 185 -3.98 -2.31 -3.01
CA ASN A 185 -4.08 -3.68 -3.54
C ASN A 185 -5.33 -3.86 -4.42
N THR A 186 -5.88 -2.77 -4.97
CA THR A 186 -6.86 -2.78 -6.05
C THR A 186 -6.12 -2.52 -7.36
N PRO A 187 -6.36 -3.29 -8.44
CA PRO A 187 -5.82 -2.98 -9.76
C PRO A 187 -6.12 -1.53 -10.14
N ALA A 188 -5.11 -0.80 -10.63
CA ALA A 188 -5.23 0.64 -10.85
C ALA A 188 -6.37 1.01 -11.79
N GLU A 189 -6.63 0.20 -12.83
CA GLU A 189 -7.71 0.39 -13.80
C GLU A 189 -9.12 0.11 -13.24
N GLN A 190 -9.21 -0.42 -12.01
CA GLN A 190 -10.47 -0.77 -11.34
C GLN A 190 -10.82 0.18 -10.17
N THR A 191 -10.12 1.30 -10.06
CA THR A 191 -10.32 2.26 -8.95
C THR A 191 -11.40 3.30 -9.22
N THR A 192 -12.21 3.14 -10.25
CA THR A 192 -13.28 4.08 -10.62
C THR A 192 -14.57 3.88 -9.82
N ALA A 193 -15.43 4.89 -9.83
CA ALA A 193 -16.77 4.82 -9.23
C ALA A 193 -17.66 3.70 -9.82
N ALA A 194 -17.31 3.17 -11.00
CA ALA A 194 -18.00 2.06 -11.65
C ALA A 194 -17.45 0.68 -11.26
N GLY A 195 -16.38 0.62 -10.47
CA GLY A 195 -15.69 -0.62 -10.13
C GLY A 195 -14.92 -1.22 -11.29
N PRO A 196 -14.81 -2.56 -11.35
CA PRO A 196 -15.45 -3.57 -10.48
C PRO A 196 -14.94 -3.56 -9.04
N PHE A 197 -15.79 -3.98 -8.09
CA PHE A 197 -15.50 -3.85 -6.65
C PHE A 197 -14.95 -5.12 -5.99
N GLU A 198 -14.73 -6.18 -6.77
CA GLU A 198 -14.28 -7.48 -6.25
C GLU A 198 -12.91 -7.39 -5.55
N TYR A 199 -12.04 -6.53 -6.04
CA TYR A 199 -10.68 -6.32 -5.52
C TYR A 199 -10.54 -5.07 -4.64
N TRP A 200 -11.65 -4.50 -4.23
CA TRP A 200 -11.69 -3.45 -3.22
C TRP A 200 -11.63 -4.06 -1.81
N PRO A 201 -11.35 -3.27 -0.77
CA PRO A 201 -11.26 -3.80 0.61
C PRO A 201 -12.46 -4.64 1.03
N THR A 202 -13.67 -4.22 0.64
CA THR A 202 -14.90 -4.95 0.94
C THR A 202 -14.99 -6.30 0.22
N GLY A 203 -14.43 -6.41 -0.99
CA GLY A 203 -14.33 -7.66 -1.74
C GLY A 203 -13.26 -8.62 -1.16
N TYR A 204 -12.38 -8.11 -0.30
CA TYR A 204 -11.36 -8.88 0.42
C TYR A 204 -11.70 -9.13 1.90
N GLY A 205 -12.96 -8.92 2.29
CA GLY A 205 -13.46 -9.39 3.57
C GLY A 205 -13.59 -8.34 4.66
N PHE A 206 -13.33 -7.05 4.39
CA PHE A 206 -13.63 -5.98 5.32
C PHE A 206 -15.10 -5.55 5.20
N GLU A 207 -15.85 -5.62 6.31
CA GLU A 207 -17.25 -5.16 6.35
C GLU A 207 -17.38 -3.63 6.27
N TYR A 208 -16.30 -2.93 6.64
CA TYR A 208 -16.19 -1.48 6.59
C TYR A 208 -14.84 -1.04 6.06
N PHE A 209 -14.83 -0.03 5.22
CA PHE A 209 -13.63 0.63 4.71
C PHE A 209 -13.84 2.14 4.63
N TYR A 210 -12.85 2.91 5.09
CA TYR A 210 -12.77 4.34 4.87
C TYR A 210 -11.32 4.75 4.61
N GLY A 211 -11.04 5.28 3.41
CA GLY A 211 -9.67 5.62 3.02
C GLY A 211 -9.53 5.83 1.52
N PHE A 212 -8.40 5.45 0.97
CA PHE A 212 -8.08 5.60 -0.46
C PHE A 212 -7.48 4.32 -1.05
N LEU A 213 -7.64 4.13 -2.36
CA LEU A 213 -7.28 2.88 -3.05
C LEU A 213 -5.87 2.93 -3.65
N ALA A 214 -5.40 4.12 -4.01
CA ALA A 214 -4.12 4.37 -4.67
C ALA A 214 -2.89 4.17 -3.75
N GLY A 215 -1.70 4.30 -4.34
CA GLY A 215 -0.43 4.21 -3.63
C GLY A 215 -0.10 5.41 -2.75
N GLU A 216 -0.71 6.56 -3.01
CA GLU A 216 -0.54 7.81 -2.25
C GLU A 216 -1.82 8.63 -2.22
N ALA A 217 -1.88 9.61 -1.33
CA ALA A 217 -2.98 10.56 -1.25
C ALA A 217 -2.51 11.90 -0.69
N SER A 218 -3.06 12.99 -1.21
CA SER A 218 -2.98 14.28 -0.54
C SER A 218 -3.57 14.17 0.87
N GLN A 219 -2.92 14.77 1.88
CA GLN A 219 -3.47 14.78 3.23
C GLN A 219 -4.54 15.86 3.42
N TYR A 220 -4.67 16.77 2.44
CA TYR A 220 -5.62 17.88 2.49
C TYR A 220 -6.80 17.70 1.55
N GLU A 221 -6.59 17.08 0.39
CA GLU A 221 -7.60 16.90 -0.65
C GLU A 221 -7.58 15.45 -1.19
N PRO A 222 -7.77 14.43 -0.34
CA PRO A 222 -7.68 13.03 -0.76
C PRO A 222 -8.86 12.59 -1.62
N ASN A 223 -8.63 11.64 -2.51
CA ASN A 223 -9.68 10.91 -3.21
C ASN A 223 -10.21 9.77 -2.33
N LEU A 224 -11.22 10.07 -1.51
CA LEU A 224 -11.73 9.18 -0.48
C LEU A 224 -12.79 8.21 -0.98
N VAL A 225 -12.76 7.03 -0.38
CA VAL A 225 -13.74 5.97 -0.57
C VAL A 225 -14.30 5.51 0.77
N ARG A 226 -15.61 5.36 0.84
CA ARG A 226 -16.30 4.66 1.93
C ARG A 226 -16.96 3.40 1.38
N ASN A 227 -16.45 2.23 1.78
CA ASN A 227 -16.85 0.93 1.22
C ASN A 227 -16.61 0.87 -0.30
N THR A 228 -17.61 1.10 -1.11
CA THR A 228 -17.56 1.12 -2.59
C THR A 228 -18.03 2.46 -3.17
N THR A 229 -18.12 3.50 -2.34
CA THR A 229 -18.62 4.81 -2.75
C THR A 229 -17.52 5.86 -2.59
N ILE A 230 -17.26 6.63 -3.65
CA ILE A 230 -16.39 7.80 -3.58
C ILE A 230 -17.08 8.86 -2.73
N VAL A 231 -16.37 9.43 -1.76
CA VAL A 231 -16.88 10.45 -0.84
C VAL A 231 -15.93 11.64 -0.79
N HIS A 232 -16.47 12.78 -0.37
CA HIS A 232 -15.66 13.99 -0.18
C HIS A 232 -15.12 14.06 1.26
N PRO A 233 -13.95 14.71 1.46
CA PRO A 233 -13.52 15.09 2.79
C PRO A 233 -14.62 15.88 3.55
N PRO A 234 -14.78 15.66 4.85
CA PRO A 234 -15.83 16.34 5.63
C PRO A 234 -15.57 17.85 5.84
N LYS A 235 -14.36 18.31 5.56
CA LYS A 235 -13.88 19.69 5.67
C LYS A 235 -12.92 20.00 4.54
N THR A 236 -12.68 21.29 4.28
CA THR A 236 -11.60 21.72 3.38
C THR A 236 -10.28 21.92 4.14
N ALA A 237 -9.16 22.08 3.43
CA ALA A 237 -7.86 22.39 4.02
C ALA A 237 -7.91 23.69 4.87
N GLU A 238 -8.61 24.74 4.39
CA GLU A 238 -8.80 26.01 5.11
C GLU A 238 -9.62 25.83 6.40
N GLN A 239 -10.48 24.82 6.45
CA GLN A 239 -11.25 24.46 7.65
C GLN A 239 -10.44 23.55 8.60
N GLY A 240 -9.15 23.34 8.32
CA GLY A 240 -8.26 22.50 9.13
C GLY A 240 -8.44 21.01 8.90
N TYR A 241 -8.76 20.59 7.67
CA TYR A 241 -8.77 19.16 7.34
C TYR A 241 -7.36 18.58 7.24
N HIS A 242 -7.20 17.37 7.75
CA HIS A 242 -6.04 16.52 7.52
C HIS A 242 -6.45 15.05 7.55
N LEU A 243 -6.07 14.30 6.52
CA LEU A 243 -6.52 12.91 6.31
C LEU A 243 -6.22 11.99 7.50
N SER A 244 -5.02 12.07 8.09
CA SER A 244 -4.68 11.19 9.23
C SER A 244 -5.55 11.46 10.47
N GLU A 245 -6.02 12.70 10.67
CA GLU A 245 -6.97 13.05 11.72
C GLU A 245 -8.36 12.49 11.42
N ASP A 246 -8.84 12.68 10.19
CA ASP A 246 -10.14 12.19 9.73
C ASP A 246 -10.24 10.67 9.81
N LEU A 247 -9.20 9.95 9.41
CA LEU A 247 -9.12 8.49 9.55
C LEU A 247 -9.20 8.03 11.02
N ALA A 248 -8.57 8.77 11.93
CA ALA A 248 -8.67 8.49 13.37
C ALA A 248 -10.06 8.81 13.93
N ASP A 249 -10.66 9.93 13.53
CA ASP A 249 -12.01 10.33 13.92
C ASP A 249 -13.07 9.33 13.46
N ASP A 250 -13.00 8.88 12.20
CA ASP A 250 -13.92 7.89 11.64
C ASP A 250 -13.75 6.52 12.34
N ALA A 251 -12.52 6.07 12.59
CA ALA A 251 -12.23 4.82 13.30
C ALA A 251 -12.74 4.87 14.76
N ILE A 252 -12.57 5.99 15.44
CA ILE A 252 -13.10 6.23 16.79
C ILE A 252 -14.64 6.19 16.77
N GLY A 253 -15.27 6.82 15.79
CA GLY A 253 -16.72 6.78 15.57
C GLY A 253 -17.23 5.35 15.36
N TRP A 254 -16.52 4.58 14.54
CA TRP A 254 -16.82 3.17 14.30
C TRP A 254 -16.70 2.34 15.60
N LEU A 255 -15.65 2.52 16.41
CA LEU A 255 -15.46 1.83 17.68
C LEU A 255 -16.58 2.13 18.67
N ARG A 256 -17.05 3.38 18.74
CA ARG A 256 -18.17 3.77 19.58
C ARG A 256 -19.46 3.10 19.14
N SER A 257 -19.69 3.02 17.85
CA SER A 257 -20.85 2.32 17.26
C SER A 257 -20.77 0.82 17.53
N HIS A 258 -19.58 0.23 17.35
CA HIS A 258 -19.33 -1.18 17.67
C HIS A 258 -19.64 -1.48 19.15
N LYS A 259 -19.15 -0.63 20.07
CA LYS A 259 -19.42 -0.76 21.51
C LYS A 259 -20.90 -0.71 21.84
N ALA A 260 -21.66 0.16 21.16
CA ALA A 260 -23.09 0.33 21.39
C ALA A 260 -23.92 -0.84 20.85
N PHE A 261 -23.58 -1.34 19.66
CA PHE A 261 -24.47 -2.26 18.93
C PHE A 261 -23.96 -3.69 18.84
N ARG A 262 -22.67 -3.94 19.00
CA ARG A 262 -22.04 -5.25 18.76
C ARG A 262 -20.92 -5.58 19.78
N GLN A 263 -21.08 -5.17 21.04
CA GLN A 263 -20.10 -5.36 22.09
C GLN A 263 -19.77 -6.84 22.41
N ASP A 264 -20.61 -7.75 21.96
CA ASP A 264 -20.46 -9.20 22.09
C ASP A 264 -19.58 -9.83 20.99
N LYS A 265 -19.23 -9.06 19.97
CA LYS A 265 -18.46 -9.48 18.78
C LYS A 265 -17.03 -8.92 18.86
N PRO A 266 -15.97 -9.71 18.78
CA PRO A 266 -14.63 -9.15 18.66
C PRO A 266 -14.46 -8.46 17.30
N PHE A 267 -13.49 -7.54 17.20
CA PHE A 267 -13.19 -6.85 15.95
C PHE A 267 -11.76 -7.09 15.47
N PHE A 268 -11.58 -7.00 14.16
CA PHE A 268 -10.30 -6.90 13.47
C PHE A 268 -10.25 -5.57 12.74
N MET A 269 -9.34 -4.71 13.17
CA MET A 269 -9.08 -3.39 12.61
C MET A 269 -7.72 -3.36 11.92
N TYR A 270 -7.69 -2.84 10.68
CA TYR A 270 -6.48 -2.54 9.94
C TYR A 270 -6.42 -1.04 9.71
N TRP A 271 -5.52 -0.33 10.41
CA TRP A 271 -5.34 1.12 10.32
C TRP A 271 -3.99 1.43 9.66
N ALA A 272 -4.02 1.90 8.41
CA ALA A 272 -2.86 2.12 7.56
C ALA A 272 -3.00 3.50 6.89
N SER A 273 -2.61 4.57 7.60
CA SER A 273 -2.92 5.95 7.22
C SER A 273 -2.35 6.42 5.89
N GLY A 274 -1.28 5.77 5.39
CA GLY A 274 -0.51 6.26 4.24
C GLY A 274 0.58 7.30 4.63
N ALA A 275 0.60 7.81 5.86
CA ALA A 275 1.72 8.58 6.38
C ALA A 275 2.89 7.64 6.72
N ILE A 276 4.13 7.96 6.41
CA ILE A 276 4.69 9.21 5.91
C ILE A 276 5.12 9.13 4.43
N HIS A 277 4.36 8.42 3.58
CA HIS A 277 4.60 8.45 2.14
C HIS A 277 4.49 9.90 1.62
N GLY A 278 5.18 10.23 0.54
CA GLY A 278 4.93 11.46 -0.20
C GLY A 278 3.47 11.56 -0.69
N PRO A 279 2.93 12.76 -0.85
CA PRO A 279 3.51 14.03 -0.47
C PRO A 279 3.60 14.22 1.06
N HIS A 280 4.71 14.79 1.54
CA HIS A 280 4.85 15.09 2.96
C HIS A 280 4.00 16.31 3.32
N HIS A 281 2.75 16.08 3.62
CA HIS A 281 1.79 17.10 4.00
C HIS A 281 1.60 17.15 5.51
N ILE A 282 1.83 18.30 6.10
CA ILE A 282 1.63 18.54 7.53
C ILE A 282 1.48 20.02 7.83
N MET A 283 0.64 20.36 8.79
CA MET A 283 0.48 21.72 9.27
C MET A 283 1.82 22.28 9.79
N LYS A 284 2.06 23.55 9.49
CA LYS A 284 3.33 24.22 9.78
C LYS A 284 3.79 24.08 11.23
N GLU A 285 2.84 24.14 12.19
CA GLU A 285 3.15 24.02 13.61
C GLU A 285 3.77 22.68 14.01
N TRP A 286 3.45 21.60 13.30
CA TRP A 286 4.08 20.30 13.53
C TRP A 286 5.51 20.27 12.96
N ALA A 287 5.70 20.78 11.78
CA ALA A 287 7.03 20.89 11.18
C ALA A 287 7.96 21.80 12.01
N ASP A 288 7.43 22.90 12.53
CA ASP A 288 8.19 23.89 13.32
C ASP A 288 8.69 23.35 14.68
N LYS A 289 8.09 22.25 15.21
CA LYS A 289 8.65 21.53 16.37
C LYS A 289 10.06 21.00 16.15
N TYR A 290 10.41 20.79 14.88
CA TYR A 290 11.69 20.22 14.44
C TYR A 290 12.68 21.27 13.92
N LYS A 291 12.30 22.54 13.93
CA LYS A 291 13.16 23.62 13.45
C LYS A 291 14.52 23.62 14.13
N GLY A 292 15.58 23.54 13.30
CA GLY A 292 16.95 23.51 13.76
C GLY A 292 17.47 22.16 14.28
N LYS A 293 16.65 21.10 14.32
CA LYS A 293 17.10 19.77 14.78
C LYS A 293 17.95 19.02 13.76
N PHE A 294 17.93 19.44 12.51
CA PHE A 294 18.59 18.76 11.39
C PHE A 294 19.69 19.64 10.74
N ASP A 295 20.19 20.64 11.46
CA ASP A 295 21.12 21.63 10.92
C ASP A 295 22.48 21.05 10.50
N ASP A 296 22.91 19.99 11.16
CA ASP A 296 24.18 19.29 10.91
C ASP A 296 24.06 18.13 9.89
N GLY A 297 22.87 17.91 9.34
CA GLY A 297 22.61 17.04 8.21
C GLY A 297 22.55 15.56 8.50
N TRP A 298 22.33 14.77 7.43
CA TRP A 298 22.03 13.35 7.49
C TRP A 298 23.20 12.46 7.93
N ASP A 299 24.46 12.85 7.62
CA ASP A 299 25.62 12.06 8.04
C ASP A 299 25.76 12.07 9.57
N ARG A 300 25.66 13.26 10.20
CA ARG A 300 25.71 13.40 11.66
C ARG A 300 24.49 12.83 12.37
N TYR A 301 23.31 12.98 11.76
CA TYR A 301 22.10 12.36 12.24
C TYR A 301 22.29 10.84 12.41
N ARG A 302 22.84 10.16 11.40
CA ARG A 302 23.08 8.71 11.44
C ARG A 302 23.99 8.30 12.58
N GLU A 303 25.09 9.03 12.78
CA GLU A 303 26.03 8.77 13.88
C GLU A 303 25.31 8.84 15.22
N ARG A 304 24.52 9.88 15.46
CA ARG A 304 23.79 10.05 16.73
C ARG A 304 22.72 8.99 16.95
N VAL A 305 21.96 8.67 15.92
CA VAL A 305 20.92 7.63 15.99
C VAL A 305 21.52 6.27 16.31
N PHE A 306 22.62 5.94 15.66
CA PHE A 306 23.33 4.69 15.86
C PHE A 306 23.80 4.52 17.31
N GLU A 307 24.45 5.53 17.89
CA GLU A 307 24.91 5.49 19.26
C GLU A 307 23.74 5.43 20.27
N ARG A 308 22.66 6.15 20.02
CA ARG A 308 21.45 6.06 20.85
C ARG A 308 20.75 4.69 20.79
N ALA A 309 20.69 4.09 19.60
CA ALA A 309 20.11 2.76 19.45
C ALA A 309 20.91 1.69 20.22
N LYS A 310 22.26 1.80 20.24
CA LYS A 310 23.12 0.99 21.09
C LYS A 310 22.87 1.24 22.59
N ALA A 311 22.84 2.51 23.00
CA ALA A 311 22.61 2.89 24.40
C ALA A 311 21.26 2.40 24.93
N LYS A 312 20.23 2.35 24.08
CA LYS A 312 18.91 1.77 24.39
C LYS A 312 18.90 0.24 24.41
N GLY A 313 19.95 -0.44 23.96
CA GLY A 313 19.98 -1.89 23.78
C GLY A 313 19.08 -2.36 22.61
N TRP A 314 18.66 -1.46 21.76
CA TRP A 314 17.84 -1.79 20.59
C TRP A 314 18.62 -2.56 19.53
N ILE A 315 19.89 -2.21 19.36
CA ILE A 315 20.83 -2.93 18.51
C ILE A 315 22.01 -3.44 19.34
N PRO A 316 22.70 -4.53 18.90
CA PRO A 316 23.85 -5.07 19.62
C PRO A 316 25.01 -4.06 19.73
N GLN A 317 25.79 -4.14 20.81
CA GLN A 317 26.94 -3.26 21.03
C GLN A 317 28.03 -3.41 19.96
N ASN A 318 28.17 -4.61 19.40
CA ASN A 318 29.11 -4.89 18.30
C ASN A 318 28.57 -4.53 16.90
N ALA A 319 27.34 -4.00 16.78
CA ALA A 319 26.83 -3.55 15.50
C ALA A 319 27.75 -2.48 14.87
N LYS A 320 27.81 -2.47 13.56
CA LYS A 320 28.58 -1.49 12.76
C LYS A 320 27.64 -0.54 12.07
N LEU A 321 28.00 0.74 12.02
CA LEU A 321 27.33 1.71 11.19
C LEU A 321 27.79 1.52 9.74
N THR A 322 26.87 1.27 8.82
CA THR A 322 27.21 1.08 7.42
C THR A 322 27.58 2.42 6.76
N PRO A 323 28.55 2.44 5.83
CA PRO A 323 28.94 3.66 5.12
C PRO A 323 27.82 4.15 4.20
N ARG A 324 27.89 5.44 3.83
CA ARG A 324 27.06 6.01 2.79
C ARG A 324 27.43 5.43 1.44
N ASP A 325 26.43 5.18 0.60
CA ASP A 325 26.68 4.82 -0.80
C ASP A 325 27.45 5.93 -1.52
N PRO A 326 28.49 5.61 -2.27
CA PRO A 326 29.32 6.63 -2.93
C PRO A 326 28.57 7.47 -3.96
N THR A 327 27.44 6.98 -4.49
CA THR A 327 26.59 7.72 -5.42
C THR A 327 25.62 8.69 -4.74
N MET A 328 25.49 8.62 -3.41
CA MET A 328 24.65 9.51 -2.64
C MET A 328 25.46 10.72 -2.12
N ALA A 329 24.93 11.91 -2.27
CA ALA A 329 25.63 13.15 -1.83
C ALA A 329 25.90 13.15 -0.31
N ALA A 330 27.09 13.59 0.09
CA ALA A 330 27.37 13.92 1.49
C ALA A 330 26.71 15.25 1.86
N TRP A 331 26.29 15.41 3.13
CA TRP A 331 25.73 16.69 3.58
C TRP A 331 26.69 17.88 3.35
N ASP A 332 27.97 17.69 3.63
CA ASP A 332 28.98 18.73 3.46
C ASP A 332 29.23 19.12 1.98
N SER A 333 28.78 18.29 1.03
CA SER A 333 28.86 18.61 -0.40
C SER A 333 27.66 19.42 -0.90
N ILE A 334 26.61 19.57 -0.10
CA ILE A 334 25.43 20.36 -0.46
C ILE A 334 25.78 21.86 -0.36
N PRO A 335 25.48 22.65 -1.41
CA PRO A 335 25.68 24.09 -1.37
C PRO A 335 24.99 24.77 -0.17
N GLU A 336 25.65 25.69 0.48
CA GLU A 336 25.10 26.38 1.65
C GLU A 336 23.76 27.07 1.36
N SER A 337 23.58 27.57 0.12
CA SER A 337 22.32 28.18 -0.32
C SER A 337 21.15 27.19 -0.43
N GLU A 338 21.42 25.89 -0.53
CA GLU A 338 20.42 24.81 -0.67
C GLU A 338 20.11 24.11 0.65
N LYS A 339 21.02 24.16 1.63
CA LYS A 339 20.84 23.50 2.95
C LYS A 339 19.56 23.92 3.68
N PRO A 340 19.11 25.20 3.67
CA PRO A 340 17.84 25.55 4.29
C PRO A 340 16.64 24.81 3.71
N PHE A 341 16.60 24.61 2.39
CA PHE A 341 15.57 23.82 1.71
C PHE A 341 15.61 22.35 2.16
N GLN A 342 16.80 21.75 2.18
CA GLN A 342 16.98 20.35 2.57
C GLN A 342 16.60 20.09 4.04
N ARG A 343 16.93 21.04 4.92
CA ARG A 343 16.53 20.96 6.35
C ARG A 343 15.01 21.05 6.51
N ARG A 344 14.40 22.03 5.82
CA ARG A 344 12.95 22.22 5.91
C ARG A 344 12.17 21.01 5.41
N LEU A 345 12.59 20.34 4.35
CA LEU A 345 11.99 19.09 3.89
C LEU A 345 12.01 18.00 4.98
N MET A 346 13.11 17.87 5.72
CA MET A 346 13.18 16.89 6.83
C MET A 346 12.36 17.32 8.04
N GLU A 347 12.30 18.60 8.37
CA GLU A 347 11.45 19.14 9.44
C GLU A 347 9.97 18.82 9.17
N VAL A 348 9.52 18.97 7.93
CA VAL A 348 8.17 18.64 7.48
C VAL A 348 7.91 17.14 7.63
N ALA A 349 8.80 16.28 7.13
CA ALA A 349 8.66 14.83 7.25
C ALA A 349 8.65 14.36 8.71
N ALA A 350 9.47 14.94 9.57
CA ALA A 350 9.52 14.62 10.99
C ALA A 350 8.23 15.06 11.71
N GLY A 351 7.71 16.24 11.40
CA GLY A 351 6.42 16.70 11.92
C GLY A 351 5.26 15.79 11.49
N TYR A 352 5.28 15.33 10.25
CA TYR A 352 4.29 14.39 9.71
C TYR A 352 4.34 13.03 10.41
N ALA A 353 5.55 12.52 10.66
CA ALA A 353 5.73 11.27 11.38
C ALA A 353 5.29 11.35 12.86
N GLU A 354 5.59 12.44 13.57
CA GLU A 354 5.08 12.67 14.94
C GLU A 354 3.55 12.79 14.94
N HIS A 355 2.99 13.49 13.95
CA HIS A 355 1.55 13.68 13.86
C HIS A 355 0.79 12.36 13.71
N VAL A 356 1.26 11.47 12.83
CA VAL A 356 0.60 10.17 12.64
C VAL A 356 0.68 9.31 13.90
N ASP A 357 1.80 9.32 14.61
CA ASP A 357 1.91 8.63 15.91
C ASP A 357 0.92 9.18 16.95
N ALA A 358 0.68 10.49 16.95
CA ALA A 358 -0.34 11.12 17.80
C ALA A 358 -1.76 10.66 17.41
N GLN A 359 -2.08 10.49 16.12
CA GLN A 359 -3.39 9.99 15.71
C GLN A 359 -3.60 8.52 16.11
N VAL A 360 -2.58 7.68 16.00
CA VAL A 360 -2.60 6.32 16.58
C VAL A 360 -2.84 6.38 18.08
N GLY A 361 -2.23 7.35 18.78
CA GLY A 361 -2.44 7.58 20.22
C GLY A 361 -3.90 7.79 20.56
N ARG A 362 -4.60 8.66 19.83
CA ARG A 362 -6.05 8.92 20.01
C ARG A 362 -6.89 7.64 19.86
N LEU A 363 -6.56 6.81 18.87
CA LEU A 363 -7.25 5.54 18.65
C LEU A 363 -7.03 4.56 19.80
N VAL A 364 -5.79 4.43 20.31
CA VAL A 364 -5.45 3.56 21.45
C VAL A 364 -6.09 4.05 22.73
N ASP A 365 -6.13 5.36 22.95
CA ASP A 365 -6.80 5.96 24.13
C ASP A 365 -8.30 5.68 24.09
N GLU A 366 -8.92 5.71 22.92
CA GLU A 366 -10.33 5.37 22.81
C GLU A 366 -10.61 3.87 23.07
N LEU A 367 -9.75 2.98 22.61
CA LEU A 367 -9.83 1.55 22.96
C LEU A 367 -9.77 1.33 24.46
N ASP A 368 -8.84 1.98 25.15
CA ASP A 368 -8.67 1.90 26.59
C ASP A 368 -9.91 2.50 27.30
N ARG A 369 -10.40 3.65 26.86
CA ARG A 369 -11.61 4.32 27.39
C ARG A 369 -12.89 3.49 27.26
N LEU A 370 -13.03 2.75 26.18
CA LEU A 370 -14.18 1.88 25.92
C LEU A 370 -14.09 0.53 26.65
N GLY A 371 -12.98 0.27 27.36
CA GLY A 371 -12.76 -0.98 28.08
C GLY A 371 -12.37 -2.15 27.17
N TYR A 372 -11.86 -1.89 25.97
CA TYR A 372 -11.34 -2.92 25.07
C TYR A 372 -9.85 -3.19 25.26
N GLY A 373 -9.10 -2.25 25.87
CA GLY A 373 -7.65 -2.20 25.85
C GLY A 373 -6.96 -3.45 26.40
N ASP A 374 -7.49 -4.08 27.47
CA ASP A 374 -6.87 -5.26 28.09
C ASP A 374 -6.88 -6.47 27.17
N ASN A 375 -7.98 -6.71 26.44
CA ASN A 375 -8.11 -7.84 25.52
C ASN A 375 -8.06 -7.43 24.05
N THR A 376 -7.24 -6.43 23.74
CA THR A 376 -6.92 -6.06 22.35
C THR A 376 -5.45 -6.33 22.07
N LEU A 377 -5.20 -7.19 21.07
CA LEU A 377 -3.88 -7.36 20.47
C LEU A 377 -3.62 -6.15 19.55
N ILE A 378 -2.66 -5.32 19.91
CA ILE A 378 -2.19 -4.21 19.07
C ILE A 378 -0.84 -4.60 18.47
N MET A 379 -0.72 -4.57 17.15
CA MET A 379 0.53 -4.71 16.42
C MET A 379 0.83 -3.38 15.72
N TYR A 380 1.83 -2.65 16.18
CA TYR A 380 2.27 -1.38 15.60
C TYR A 380 3.53 -1.60 14.78
N ILE A 381 3.39 -1.65 13.47
CA ILE A 381 4.47 -1.84 12.50
C ILE A 381 4.91 -0.45 12.01
N TRP A 382 6.15 -0.09 12.31
CA TRP A 382 6.72 1.19 11.94
C TRP A 382 7.48 1.05 10.61
N GLY A 383 6.74 1.18 9.53
CA GLY A 383 7.22 1.07 8.15
C GLY A 383 6.79 -0.22 7.45
N ASP A 384 6.09 -0.07 6.33
CA ASP A 384 5.77 -1.18 5.42
C ASP A 384 6.92 -1.49 4.45
N ASN A 385 7.89 -0.61 4.37
CA ASN A 385 9.21 -0.73 3.75
C ASN A 385 10.14 0.30 4.41
N GLY A 386 11.39 0.36 4.01
CA GLY A 386 12.30 1.40 4.50
C GLY A 386 11.90 2.81 4.07
N SER A 387 12.58 3.81 4.61
CA SER A 387 12.39 5.22 4.21
C SER A 387 12.55 5.40 2.72
N SER A 388 11.70 6.24 2.10
CA SER A 388 11.69 6.46 0.65
C SER A 388 12.76 7.45 0.19
N ALA A 389 13.58 7.03 -0.76
CA ALA A 389 14.56 7.88 -1.43
C ALA A 389 14.04 8.45 -2.76
N GLU A 390 12.75 8.35 -3.05
CA GLU A 390 12.11 8.75 -4.30
C GLU A 390 12.13 10.25 -4.53
N GLY A 391 12.28 11.06 -3.47
CA GLY A 391 12.56 12.49 -3.56
C GLY A 391 13.93 12.85 -4.15
N GLN A 392 14.83 11.86 -4.37
CA GLN A 392 16.14 12.02 -4.99
C GLN A 392 17.00 13.12 -4.33
N ASN A 393 17.16 14.28 -4.96
CA ASN A 393 17.89 15.43 -4.41
C ASN A 393 17.02 16.35 -3.54
N GLY A 394 15.80 15.94 -3.22
CA GLY A 394 14.76 16.75 -2.59
C GLY A 394 13.92 17.49 -3.63
N THR A 395 12.60 17.50 -3.45
CA THR A 395 11.68 18.02 -4.46
C THR A 395 10.48 18.73 -3.84
N ILE A 396 9.92 19.70 -4.55
CA ILE A 396 8.63 20.31 -4.22
C ILE A 396 7.44 19.52 -4.79
N SER A 397 7.69 18.63 -5.76
CA SER A 397 6.70 17.71 -6.30
C SER A 397 7.34 16.34 -6.53
N GLU A 398 6.78 15.30 -5.90
CA GLU A 398 7.29 13.93 -6.02
C GLU A 398 7.22 13.45 -7.48
N LEU A 399 6.12 13.72 -8.15
CA LEU A 399 5.91 13.30 -9.53
C LEU A 399 6.87 13.97 -10.52
N LEU A 400 7.39 15.14 -10.20
CA LEU A 400 8.46 15.77 -10.96
C LEU A 400 9.72 14.89 -10.98
N ALA A 401 10.11 14.37 -9.81
CA ALA A 401 11.23 13.44 -9.68
C ALA A 401 10.95 12.11 -10.40
N GLN A 402 9.77 11.54 -10.23
CA GLN A 402 9.37 10.27 -10.85
C GLN A 402 9.23 10.37 -12.39
N ASN A 403 8.83 11.50 -12.92
CA ASN A 403 8.82 11.76 -14.37
C ASN A 403 10.22 11.94 -14.96
N ASN A 404 11.28 11.93 -14.15
CA ASN A 404 12.67 12.14 -14.56
C ASN A 404 12.89 13.44 -15.33
N ILE A 405 12.18 14.49 -14.96
CA ILE A 405 12.35 15.81 -15.57
C ILE A 405 13.55 16.48 -14.87
N PRO A 406 14.64 16.77 -15.61
CA PRO A 406 15.84 17.36 -15.01
C PRO A 406 15.53 18.74 -14.42
N THR A 407 15.78 18.90 -13.13
CA THR A 407 15.65 20.16 -12.40
C THR A 407 16.82 20.35 -11.45
N THR A 408 17.00 21.58 -11.00
CA THR A 408 18.01 21.98 -10.01
C THR A 408 17.33 22.51 -8.75
N ILE A 409 17.96 22.36 -7.62
CA ILE A 409 17.40 22.85 -6.35
C ILE A 409 17.13 24.38 -6.37
N PRO A 410 17.97 25.22 -7.00
CA PRO A 410 17.63 26.64 -7.21
C PRO A 410 16.29 26.87 -7.94
N GLN A 411 15.89 26.01 -8.89
CA GLN A 411 14.57 26.11 -9.56
C GLN A 411 13.43 25.82 -8.58
N HIS A 412 13.58 24.79 -7.73
CA HIS A 412 12.61 24.48 -6.67
C HIS A 412 12.47 25.65 -5.69
N ILE A 413 13.59 26.22 -5.25
CA ILE A 413 13.60 27.38 -4.34
C ILE A 413 12.96 28.60 -5.00
N ALA A 414 13.20 28.82 -6.29
CA ALA A 414 12.59 29.93 -7.04
C ALA A 414 11.06 29.77 -7.11
N ALA A 415 10.57 28.58 -7.45
CA ALA A 415 9.13 28.28 -7.45
C ALA A 415 8.51 28.48 -6.05
N LEU A 416 9.16 28.01 -4.99
CA LEU A 416 8.68 28.21 -3.62
C LEU A 416 8.61 29.69 -3.24
N ASN A 417 9.59 30.51 -3.67
CA ASN A 417 9.58 31.95 -3.37
C ASN A 417 8.37 32.67 -3.99
N GLU A 418 7.88 32.22 -5.15
CA GLU A 418 6.65 32.71 -5.76
C GLU A 418 5.40 32.32 -4.96
N LEU A 419 5.46 31.22 -4.21
CA LEU A 419 4.37 30.68 -3.42
C LEU A 419 4.36 31.15 -1.95
N GLY A 420 5.42 31.79 -1.48
CA GLY A 420 5.54 32.26 -0.09
C GLY A 420 6.80 31.77 0.67
N GLY A 421 7.73 31.12 -0.02
CA GLY A 421 9.02 30.66 0.52
C GLY A 421 8.97 29.26 1.14
N LEU A 422 9.99 28.94 1.96
CA LEU A 422 10.15 27.58 2.54
C LEU A 422 9.00 27.16 3.47
N ASP A 423 8.27 28.12 4.03
CA ASP A 423 7.14 27.83 4.92
C ASP A 423 5.93 27.22 4.20
N VAL A 424 5.93 27.22 2.86
CA VAL A 424 4.90 26.57 2.03
C VAL A 424 5.06 25.04 1.99
N LEU A 425 6.29 24.55 2.22
CA LEU A 425 6.55 23.11 2.26
C LEU A 425 5.69 22.44 3.34
N GLY A 426 5.03 21.36 2.97
CA GLY A 426 4.07 20.64 3.80
C GLY A 426 2.62 21.14 3.69
N SER A 427 2.35 22.23 2.98
CA SER A 427 1.01 22.78 2.76
C SER A 427 0.34 22.16 1.53
N PRO A 428 -0.95 22.45 1.27
CA PRO A 428 -1.66 22.00 0.06
C PRO A 428 -1.06 22.51 -1.27
N LYS A 429 -0.08 23.41 -1.20
CA LYS A 429 0.57 24.00 -2.38
C LYS A 429 1.83 23.28 -2.83
N THR A 430 2.21 22.17 -2.22
CA THR A 430 3.40 21.39 -2.60
C THR A 430 3.17 19.90 -2.36
N ASP A 431 3.62 19.05 -3.25
CA ASP A 431 3.69 17.59 -3.04
C ASP A 431 5.15 17.20 -2.75
N ASN A 432 5.73 17.85 -1.74
CA ASN A 432 7.15 17.77 -1.46
C ASN A 432 7.60 16.44 -0.86
N GLN A 433 8.86 16.07 -1.15
CA GLN A 433 9.54 14.94 -0.54
C GLN A 433 11.01 15.24 -0.28
N TYR A 434 11.56 14.66 0.80
CA TYR A 434 12.92 14.94 1.25
C TYR A 434 14.01 14.31 0.37
N HIS A 435 15.25 14.80 0.56
CA HIS A 435 16.45 14.27 -0.08
C HIS A 435 16.73 12.82 0.33
N ALA A 436 17.22 12.01 -0.60
CA ALA A 436 17.60 10.60 -0.36
C ALA A 436 18.58 10.41 0.82
N GLY A 437 19.43 11.40 1.11
CA GLY A 437 20.29 11.40 2.30
C GLY A 437 19.49 11.29 3.60
N TRP A 438 18.32 11.94 3.69
CA TRP A 438 17.42 11.82 4.84
C TRP A 438 16.73 10.44 4.88
N ALA A 439 16.36 9.87 3.72
CA ALA A 439 15.84 8.51 3.65
C ALA A 439 16.87 7.49 4.18
N TRP A 440 18.13 7.61 3.74
CA TRP A 440 19.21 6.78 4.23
C TRP A 440 19.47 6.98 5.73
N ALA A 441 19.41 8.23 6.21
CA ALA A 441 19.49 8.52 7.63
C ALA A 441 18.34 7.87 8.41
N GLY A 442 17.12 7.93 7.89
CA GLY A 442 15.95 7.23 8.43
C GLY A 442 16.08 5.71 8.44
N SER A 443 16.94 5.14 7.62
CA SER A 443 17.22 3.70 7.56
C SER A 443 18.39 3.23 8.44
N THR A 444 18.91 4.09 9.35
CA THR A 444 20.01 3.78 10.27
C THR A 444 19.73 2.49 11.07
N PRO A 445 20.72 1.56 11.22
CA PRO A 445 22.13 1.65 10.79
C PRO A 445 22.42 0.98 9.42
N TYR A 446 21.40 0.65 8.67
CA TYR A 446 21.48 -0.22 7.50
C TYR A 446 21.90 0.50 6.22
N LYS A 447 22.35 -0.28 5.22
CA LYS A 447 22.47 0.13 3.84
C LYS A 447 21.06 0.16 3.21
N GLY A 448 20.94 0.97 2.16
CA GLY A 448 19.73 0.99 1.33
C GLY A 448 18.56 1.74 1.94
N THR A 449 17.49 1.75 1.17
CA THR A 449 16.23 2.46 1.41
C THR A 449 15.10 1.64 0.78
N LYS A 450 13.86 2.12 0.79
CA LYS A 450 12.74 1.59 0.00
C LYS A 450 13.23 1.19 -1.42
N LEU A 451 12.65 0.17 -2.02
CA LEU A 451 12.97 -0.47 -3.30
C LEU A 451 14.22 -1.37 -3.30
N LEU A 452 15.02 -1.41 -2.24
CA LEU A 452 16.17 -2.30 -2.15
C LEU A 452 15.87 -3.53 -1.28
N ALA A 453 15.40 -4.58 -1.92
CA ALA A 453 15.13 -5.87 -1.28
C ALA A 453 16.41 -6.60 -0.81
N SER A 454 17.57 -6.20 -1.33
CA SER A 454 18.88 -6.74 -0.99
C SER A 454 19.39 -6.31 0.39
N HIS A 455 18.91 -5.19 0.91
CA HIS A 455 19.47 -4.58 2.12
C HIS A 455 18.41 -4.24 3.17
N PHE A 456 18.84 -4.31 4.43
CA PHE A 456 17.92 -4.10 5.56
C PHE A 456 17.34 -2.69 5.65
N GLY A 457 17.97 -1.69 5.06
CA GLY A 457 17.39 -0.35 4.95
C GLY A 457 16.09 -0.31 4.14
N GLY A 458 15.87 -1.30 3.26
CA GLY A 458 14.60 -1.48 2.55
C GLY A 458 13.61 -2.43 3.23
N THR A 459 14.10 -3.38 4.03
CA THR A 459 13.29 -4.52 4.46
C THR A 459 13.17 -4.72 5.97
N ARG A 460 14.07 -4.18 6.81
CA ARG A 460 14.03 -4.39 8.26
C ARG A 460 13.38 -3.21 8.96
N ASN A 461 12.14 -3.40 9.41
CA ASN A 461 11.35 -2.39 10.11
C ASN A 461 10.93 -2.89 11.50
N PRO A 462 10.89 -2.02 12.51
CA PRO A 462 10.51 -2.43 13.84
C PRO A 462 9.01 -2.67 13.97
N MET A 463 8.63 -3.59 14.84
CA MET A 463 7.26 -3.82 15.24
C MET A 463 7.17 -3.88 16.75
N SER A 464 6.17 -3.21 17.35
CA SER A 464 5.82 -3.34 18.76
C SER A 464 4.45 -4.01 18.90
N VAL A 465 4.34 -4.90 19.88
CA VAL A 465 3.12 -5.68 20.14
C VAL A 465 2.69 -5.49 21.58
N ARG A 466 1.43 -5.08 21.80
CA ARG A 466 0.80 -4.95 23.11
C ARG A 466 -0.44 -5.83 23.18
N TRP A 467 -0.56 -6.64 24.24
CA TRP A 467 -1.78 -7.38 24.58
C TRP A 467 -1.80 -7.70 26.08
N PRO A 468 -2.28 -6.78 26.92
CA PRO A 468 -2.13 -6.88 28.38
C PRO A 468 -2.68 -8.16 29.00
N ALA A 469 -3.79 -8.70 28.45
CA ALA A 469 -4.38 -9.96 28.94
C ALA A 469 -3.45 -11.17 28.78
N LYS A 470 -2.41 -11.11 27.92
CA LYS A 470 -1.56 -12.27 27.59
C LYS A 470 -0.08 -11.99 27.55
N ILE A 471 0.34 -10.80 27.18
CA ILE A 471 1.76 -10.43 27.01
C ILE A 471 2.18 -9.60 28.22
N LYS A 472 3.16 -10.11 28.98
CA LYS A 472 3.80 -9.33 30.02
C LYS A 472 4.77 -8.32 29.39
N PRO A 473 4.81 -7.08 29.89
CA PRO A 473 5.78 -6.10 29.40
C PRO A 473 7.21 -6.59 29.56
N ASP A 474 7.96 -6.58 28.45
CA ASP A 474 9.39 -6.91 28.42
C ASP A 474 10.07 -6.05 27.34
N THR A 475 10.93 -5.15 27.78
CA THR A 475 11.66 -4.24 26.91
C THR A 475 12.87 -4.87 26.22
N THR A 476 13.19 -6.14 26.53
CA THR A 476 14.22 -6.88 25.79
C THR A 476 13.75 -7.11 24.36
N PRO A 477 14.47 -6.61 23.34
CA PRO A 477 14.05 -6.81 21.96
C PRO A 477 13.96 -8.29 21.59
N ARG A 478 12.98 -8.63 20.77
CA ARG A 478 12.81 -9.97 20.17
C ARG A 478 13.74 -10.08 18.95
N PRO A 479 14.84 -10.87 19.03
CA PRO A 479 15.83 -10.95 17.97
C PRO A 479 15.57 -12.08 16.96
N GLN A 480 14.45 -12.78 17.09
CA GLN A 480 14.09 -13.83 16.15
C GLN A 480 13.76 -13.22 14.79
N PHE A 481 14.25 -13.86 13.73
CA PHE A 481 13.92 -13.45 12.38
C PHE A 481 12.45 -13.70 12.08
N HIS A 482 11.71 -12.65 11.78
CA HIS A 482 10.31 -12.69 11.36
C HIS A 482 10.05 -11.81 10.16
N HIS A 483 8.97 -12.09 9.43
CA HIS A 483 8.56 -11.38 8.25
C HIS A 483 7.07 -11.03 8.32
N VAL A 484 6.65 -10.04 7.58
CA VAL A 484 5.27 -9.53 7.59
C VAL A 484 4.23 -10.59 7.24
N ASN A 485 4.57 -11.62 6.47
CA ASN A 485 3.69 -12.77 6.21
C ASN A 485 3.43 -13.66 7.44
N ASP A 486 4.11 -13.42 8.56
CA ASP A 486 3.92 -14.14 9.81
C ASP A 486 2.71 -13.63 10.62
N ILE A 487 2.15 -12.47 10.24
CA ILE A 487 1.06 -11.81 10.98
C ILE A 487 -0.23 -12.65 10.98
N VAL A 488 -0.72 -13.06 9.81
CA VAL A 488 -1.97 -13.85 9.72
C VAL A 488 -1.85 -15.22 10.43
N PRO A 489 -0.79 -16.02 10.22
CA PRO A 489 -0.60 -17.24 11.00
C PRO A 489 -0.56 -17.01 12.52
N THR A 490 0.02 -15.91 12.97
CA THR A 490 0.05 -15.52 14.37
C THR A 490 -1.36 -15.24 14.90
N ILE A 491 -2.14 -14.46 14.16
CA ILE A 491 -3.53 -14.16 14.52
C ILE A 491 -4.34 -15.46 14.61
N TYR A 492 -4.19 -16.37 13.66
CA TYR A 492 -4.94 -17.64 13.67
C TYR A 492 -4.58 -18.49 14.90
N GLU A 493 -3.30 -18.60 15.24
CA GLU A 493 -2.88 -19.30 16.45
C GLU A 493 -3.47 -18.68 17.71
N ILE A 494 -3.39 -17.34 17.84
CA ILE A 494 -3.90 -16.59 18.98
C ILE A 494 -5.41 -16.76 19.13
N VAL A 495 -6.16 -16.68 18.03
CA VAL A 495 -7.63 -16.80 18.01
C VAL A 495 -8.07 -18.26 18.14
N GLY A 496 -7.20 -19.22 17.84
CA GLY A 496 -7.49 -20.65 17.84
C GLY A 496 -8.20 -21.12 16.56
N ILE A 497 -7.96 -20.46 15.44
CA ILE A 497 -8.48 -20.78 14.12
C ILE A 497 -7.46 -21.66 13.39
N LYS A 498 -7.92 -22.71 12.75
CA LYS A 498 -7.13 -23.47 11.79
C LYS A 498 -7.20 -22.78 10.42
N ALA A 499 -6.13 -22.84 9.65
CA ALA A 499 -6.14 -22.38 8.27
C ALA A 499 -7.21 -23.16 7.49
N PRO A 500 -8.20 -22.48 6.87
CA PRO A 500 -9.24 -23.18 6.12
C PRO A 500 -8.65 -23.82 4.86
N LEU A 501 -9.17 -24.98 4.47
CA LEU A 501 -8.81 -25.62 3.22
C LEU A 501 -9.60 -25.07 2.04
N PHE A 502 -10.81 -24.58 2.30
CA PHE A 502 -11.66 -23.96 1.29
C PHE A 502 -12.30 -22.68 1.84
N VAL A 503 -12.33 -21.64 1.03
CA VAL A 503 -13.08 -20.40 1.29
C VAL A 503 -13.92 -20.11 0.06
N ASN A 504 -15.23 -19.96 0.22
CA ASN A 504 -16.19 -19.76 -0.87
C ASN A 504 -16.07 -20.81 -1.99
N GLY A 505 -15.77 -22.07 -1.63
CA GLY A 505 -15.58 -23.16 -2.57
C GLY A 505 -14.22 -23.18 -3.28
N ILE A 506 -13.32 -22.25 -2.99
CA ILE A 506 -11.99 -22.16 -3.60
C ILE A 506 -10.95 -22.77 -2.64
N PRO A 507 -10.15 -23.75 -3.10
CA PRO A 507 -9.06 -24.31 -2.29
C PRO A 507 -8.02 -23.23 -1.95
N GLN A 508 -7.51 -23.29 -0.73
CA GLN A 508 -6.60 -22.27 -0.21
C GLN A 508 -5.14 -22.73 -0.30
N ASP A 509 -4.30 -21.81 -0.78
CA ASP A 509 -2.84 -21.97 -0.73
C ASP A 509 -2.35 -22.03 0.72
N PRO A 510 -1.33 -22.85 1.02
CA PRO A 510 -0.73 -22.88 2.34
C PRO A 510 -0.04 -21.54 2.69
N PHE A 511 0.07 -21.25 3.99
CA PHE A 511 0.86 -20.12 4.45
C PHE A 511 2.35 -20.32 4.15
N ASP A 512 3.03 -19.22 3.81
CA ASP A 512 4.50 -19.13 3.80
C ASP A 512 5.01 -18.56 5.13
N GLY A 513 4.18 -17.81 5.82
CA GLY A 513 4.43 -17.30 7.16
C GLY A 513 4.29 -18.36 8.25
N ILE A 514 4.91 -18.08 9.38
CA ILE A 514 4.79 -18.88 10.62
C ILE A 514 4.32 -17.97 11.77
N SER A 515 3.67 -18.55 12.76
CA SER A 515 3.30 -17.77 13.95
C SER A 515 4.53 -17.30 14.71
N LEU A 516 4.50 -16.04 15.17
CA LEU A 516 5.50 -15.44 16.05
C LEU A 516 5.08 -15.45 17.54
N ALA A 517 3.89 -15.99 17.86
CA ALA A 517 3.34 -15.98 19.22
C ALA A 517 4.26 -16.68 20.23
N TYR A 518 5.05 -17.66 19.81
CA TYR A 518 6.02 -18.37 20.68
C TYR A 518 7.10 -17.45 21.27
N THR A 519 7.27 -16.24 20.74
CA THR A 519 8.27 -15.27 21.22
C THR A 519 7.72 -14.31 22.27
N PHE A 520 6.42 -14.31 22.55
CA PHE A 520 5.80 -13.32 23.43
C PHE A 520 6.36 -13.38 24.85
N ASP A 521 6.55 -14.58 25.38
CA ASP A 521 6.96 -14.78 26.76
C ASP A 521 8.47 -14.95 26.95
N ASP A 522 9.25 -15.15 25.88
CA ASP A 522 10.68 -15.41 25.97
C ASP A 522 11.46 -14.78 24.81
N ALA A 523 12.26 -13.76 25.14
CA ALA A 523 13.14 -13.10 24.17
C ALA A 523 14.29 -14.01 23.70
N LYS A 524 14.62 -15.08 24.45
CA LYS A 524 15.75 -15.97 24.16
C LYS A 524 15.34 -17.26 23.44
N VAL A 525 14.06 -17.47 23.22
CA VAL A 525 13.60 -18.68 22.53
C VAL A 525 14.19 -18.75 21.13
N LYS A 526 14.59 -19.94 20.69
CA LYS A 526 15.17 -20.13 19.35
C LYS A 526 14.17 -19.73 18.27
N GLY A 527 14.62 -18.96 17.28
CA GLY A 527 13.84 -18.61 16.10
C GLY A 527 13.37 -19.85 15.32
N ARG A 528 12.18 -19.81 14.79
CA ARG A 528 11.54 -20.90 14.04
C ARG A 528 11.50 -20.66 12.53
N LYS A 529 11.65 -19.41 12.06
CA LYS A 529 11.67 -19.10 10.64
C LYS A 529 13.08 -19.37 10.10
N THR A 530 13.18 -20.32 9.20
CA THR A 530 14.47 -20.80 8.69
C THR A 530 14.86 -20.19 7.36
N ALA A 531 13.87 -19.81 6.54
CA ALA A 531 14.12 -19.24 5.22
C ALA A 531 13.12 -18.13 4.88
N GLN A 532 13.59 -17.10 4.16
CA GLN A 532 12.77 -16.05 3.55
C GLN A 532 13.51 -15.43 2.38
N TYR A 533 12.88 -15.40 1.21
CA TYR A 533 13.41 -14.63 0.08
C TYR A 533 12.85 -13.20 0.09
N PHE A 534 13.55 -12.31 -0.59
CA PHE A 534 13.14 -10.95 -0.89
C PHE A 534 13.44 -10.67 -2.37
N GLU A 535 12.53 -10.01 -3.05
CA GLU A 535 12.77 -9.48 -4.40
C GLU A 535 11.83 -8.30 -4.67
N VAL A 536 12.38 -7.23 -5.21
CA VAL A 536 11.67 -6.08 -5.75
C VAL A 536 12.50 -5.52 -6.91
N MET A 537 11.93 -5.44 -8.10
CA MET A 537 12.56 -4.84 -9.30
C MET A 537 14.00 -5.31 -9.56
N GLY A 538 14.30 -6.58 -9.33
CA GLY A 538 15.63 -7.17 -9.52
C GLY A 538 16.56 -7.08 -8.31
N SER A 539 16.32 -6.18 -7.36
CA SER A 539 16.99 -6.19 -6.06
C SER A 539 16.50 -7.37 -5.25
N ARG A 540 17.40 -8.22 -4.75
CA ARG A 540 16.97 -9.50 -4.17
C ARG A 540 17.89 -10.01 -3.08
N ALA A 541 17.32 -10.86 -2.21
CA ALA A 541 18.06 -11.56 -1.17
C ALA A 541 17.39 -12.86 -0.75
N ILE A 542 18.16 -13.71 -0.09
CA ILE A 542 17.71 -14.93 0.58
C ILE A 542 18.30 -15.02 1.98
N TYR A 543 17.42 -15.13 2.97
CA TYR A 543 17.79 -15.50 4.34
C TYR A 543 17.66 -17.00 4.53
N HIS A 544 18.66 -17.60 5.17
CA HIS A 544 18.60 -18.97 5.66
C HIS A 544 19.47 -19.17 6.90
N ASP A 545 18.82 -19.49 8.05
CA ASP A 545 19.46 -19.86 9.29
C ASP A 545 20.65 -18.96 9.70
N GLY A 546 20.40 -17.64 9.84
CA GLY A 546 21.40 -16.65 10.24
C GLY A 546 22.31 -16.14 9.12
N TRP A 547 22.19 -16.66 7.91
CA TRP A 547 22.92 -16.20 6.73
C TRP A 547 22.01 -15.46 5.76
N MET A 548 22.57 -14.48 5.08
CA MET A 548 21.88 -13.73 4.03
C MET A 548 22.80 -13.52 2.83
N ALA A 549 22.34 -13.98 1.66
CA ALA A 549 22.96 -13.63 0.39
C ALA A 549 22.07 -12.60 -0.32
N SER A 550 22.66 -11.58 -0.92
CA SER A 550 21.93 -10.49 -1.54
C SER A 550 22.61 -9.94 -2.80
N ALA A 551 21.80 -9.44 -3.73
CA ALA A 551 22.25 -8.76 -4.94
C ALA A 551 21.49 -7.45 -5.10
N PHE A 552 22.22 -6.36 -5.30
CA PHE A 552 21.67 -4.99 -5.33
C PHE A 552 20.61 -4.81 -6.42
N GLY A 553 20.82 -5.41 -7.58
CA GLY A 553 19.93 -5.26 -8.74
C GLY A 553 20.28 -4.04 -9.61
N PRO A 554 19.49 -3.79 -10.66
CA PRO A 554 19.84 -2.79 -11.67
C PRO A 554 19.48 -1.35 -11.29
N ARG A 555 18.58 -1.14 -10.32
CA ARG A 555 18.06 0.19 -9.99
C ARG A 555 18.67 0.76 -8.71
N THR A 556 19.08 2.02 -8.78
CA THR A 556 19.49 2.82 -7.64
C THR A 556 18.35 3.78 -7.28
N PRO A 557 17.64 3.58 -6.14
CA PRO A 557 16.40 4.32 -5.82
C PRO A 557 16.54 5.85 -5.77
N TRP A 558 17.71 6.35 -5.39
CA TRP A 558 18.01 7.79 -5.27
C TRP A 558 18.57 8.43 -6.54
N MET A 559 18.68 7.70 -7.63
CA MET A 559 19.11 8.24 -8.91
C MET A 559 17.92 8.39 -9.86
N PRO A 560 17.87 9.48 -10.64
CA PRO A 560 16.78 9.68 -11.59
C PRO A 560 16.83 8.65 -12.72
N GLY A 561 15.68 8.15 -13.11
CA GLY A 561 15.48 7.32 -14.29
C GLY A 561 15.97 5.89 -14.20
N ALA A 562 15.83 5.23 -15.34
CA ALA A 562 16.44 3.93 -15.55
C ALA A 562 17.96 4.11 -15.75
N PRO A 563 18.81 3.35 -15.05
CA PRO A 563 20.25 3.40 -15.27
C PRO A 563 20.62 3.10 -16.73
N PRO A 564 21.68 3.72 -17.27
CA PRO A 564 22.21 3.32 -18.59
C PRO A 564 22.48 1.80 -18.63
N GLY A 565 22.04 1.12 -19.70
CA GLY A 565 22.21 -0.33 -19.84
C GLY A 565 21.18 -1.18 -19.11
N MET A 566 20.07 -0.61 -18.65
CA MET A 566 18.99 -1.37 -18.00
C MET A 566 18.37 -2.41 -18.94
N SER A 567 18.26 -2.12 -20.23
CA SER A 567 17.74 -3.04 -21.25
C SER A 567 18.63 -4.28 -21.45
N GLU A 568 19.94 -4.17 -21.17
CA GLU A 568 20.92 -5.25 -21.27
C GLU A 568 21.24 -5.91 -19.92
N TRP A 569 20.57 -5.45 -18.86
CA TRP A 569 20.75 -6.05 -17.54
C TRP A 569 20.21 -7.49 -17.52
N THR A 570 20.97 -8.35 -16.86
CA THR A 570 20.53 -9.71 -16.55
C THR A 570 20.93 -10.04 -15.10
N PRO A 571 20.12 -10.80 -14.36
CA PRO A 571 20.42 -11.13 -12.97
C PRO A 571 21.72 -11.91 -12.78
N ASP A 572 22.20 -12.62 -13.81
CA ASP A 572 23.45 -13.38 -13.76
C ASP A 572 24.71 -12.50 -13.73
N LYS A 573 24.59 -11.23 -14.13
CA LYS A 573 25.70 -10.27 -14.10
C LYS A 573 25.83 -9.55 -12.75
N ASP A 574 24.86 -9.69 -11.87
CA ASP A 574 24.87 -9.00 -10.59
C ASP A 574 25.94 -9.57 -9.65
N LYS A 575 26.63 -8.66 -8.97
CA LYS A 575 27.49 -9.03 -7.84
C LYS A 575 26.59 -9.44 -6.67
N TRP A 576 26.85 -10.63 -6.12
CA TRP A 576 26.25 -11.08 -4.87
C TRP A 576 27.16 -10.78 -3.70
N GLU A 577 26.56 -10.43 -2.58
CA GLU A 577 27.17 -10.23 -1.26
C GLU A 577 26.66 -11.31 -0.31
N LEU A 578 27.47 -11.66 0.70
CA LEU A 578 27.13 -12.69 1.71
C LEU A 578 27.37 -12.17 3.11
N TYR A 579 26.40 -12.37 4.00
CA TYR A 579 26.45 -11.89 5.39
C TYR A 579 26.06 -12.99 6.39
N ASN A 580 26.81 -13.09 7.50
CA ASN A 580 26.36 -13.80 8.69
C ASN A 580 25.63 -12.80 9.58
N ILE A 581 24.31 -12.69 9.48
CA ILE A 581 23.54 -11.65 10.16
C ILE A 581 23.36 -11.89 11.67
N ASP A 582 23.79 -13.03 12.20
CA ASP A 582 23.87 -13.25 13.64
C ASP A 582 25.11 -12.57 14.24
N GLU A 583 26.17 -12.42 13.49
CA GLU A 583 27.43 -11.75 13.86
C GLU A 583 27.48 -10.31 13.32
N ASP A 584 26.96 -10.09 12.11
CA ASP A 584 26.92 -8.80 11.41
C ASP A 584 25.49 -8.27 11.36
N TRP A 585 25.14 -7.43 12.33
CA TRP A 585 23.78 -6.88 12.49
C TRP A 585 23.28 -6.10 11.27
N SER A 586 24.16 -5.41 10.57
CA SER A 586 23.80 -4.35 9.60
C SER A 586 24.21 -4.65 8.15
N GLN A 587 24.68 -5.84 7.84
CA GLN A 587 25.24 -6.19 6.52
C GLN A 587 26.46 -5.31 6.17
N ALA A 588 27.38 -5.15 7.12
CA ALA A 588 28.58 -4.32 6.96
C ALA A 588 29.76 -5.07 6.35
N ASP A 589 29.88 -6.38 6.64
CA ASP A 589 31.04 -7.21 6.31
C ASP A 589 30.67 -8.27 5.26
N ASP A 590 30.95 -7.99 4.00
CA ASP A 590 30.74 -8.94 2.91
C ASP A 590 31.70 -10.13 3.02
N LEU A 591 31.17 -11.33 3.11
CA LEU A 591 31.88 -12.61 3.23
C LEU A 591 31.87 -13.41 1.93
N ALA A 592 31.39 -12.89 0.81
CA ALA A 592 31.24 -13.62 -0.46
C ALA A 592 32.55 -14.28 -0.92
N GLU A 593 33.64 -13.54 -0.91
CA GLU A 593 34.96 -14.06 -1.31
C GLU A 593 35.54 -15.05 -0.29
N LYS A 594 35.20 -14.90 1.00
CA LYS A 594 35.71 -15.77 2.08
C LYS A 594 34.95 -17.08 2.19
N LYS A 595 33.71 -17.12 1.75
CA LYS A 595 32.80 -18.28 1.87
C LYS A 595 32.03 -18.54 0.57
N PRO A 596 32.72 -18.77 -0.55
CA PRO A 596 32.06 -18.90 -1.86
C PRO A 596 31.11 -20.10 -1.94
N GLU A 597 31.40 -21.22 -1.29
CA GLU A 597 30.49 -22.39 -1.26
C GLU A 597 29.16 -22.04 -0.58
N LYS A 598 29.21 -21.34 0.55
CA LYS A 598 28.00 -20.90 1.26
C LYS A 598 27.18 -19.91 0.42
N LEU A 599 27.85 -19.05 -0.34
CA LEU A 599 27.17 -18.14 -1.27
C LEU A 599 26.45 -18.92 -2.37
N GLU A 600 27.09 -19.89 -3.00
CA GLU A 600 26.46 -20.68 -4.06
C GLU A 600 25.27 -21.52 -3.54
N ASP A 601 25.38 -22.10 -2.34
CA ASP A 601 24.25 -22.79 -1.68
C ASP A 601 23.03 -21.84 -1.52
N LEU A 602 23.26 -20.62 -1.08
CA LEU A 602 22.18 -19.63 -0.89
C LEU A 602 21.62 -19.11 -2.21
N LYS A 603 22.45 -18.92 -3.23
CA LYS A 603 21.97 -18.58 -4.59
C LYS A 603 21.07 -19.67 -5.15
N ALA A 604 21.45 -20.94 -4.97
CA ALA A 604 20.64 -22.08 -5.37
C ALA A 604 19.31 -22.10 -4.60
N LEU A 605 19.34 -21.85 -3.29
CA LEU A 605 18.12 -21.76 -2.47
C LEU A 605 17.23 -20.58 -2.91
N PHE A 606 17.82 -19.43 -3.23
CA PHE A 606 17.05 -18.30 -3.77
C PHE A 606 16.28 -18.71 -5.04
N LEU A 607 16.93 -19.41 -5.96
CA LEU A 607 16.28 -19.83 -7.21
C LEU A 607 15.14 -20.83 -6.96
N ILE A 608 15.31 -21.73 -5.99
CA ILE A 608 14.25 -22.66 -5.56
C ILE A 608 13.06 -21.87 -5.02
N GLU A 609 13.29 -20.96 -4.09
CA GLU A 609 12.20 -20.14 -3.51
C GLU A 609 11.58 -19.20 -4.57
N ALA A 610 12.37 -18.63 -5.46
CA ALA A 610 11.89 -17.80 -6.56
C ALA A 610 10.94 -18.56 -7.49
N THR A 611 11.33 -19.80 -7.87
CA THR A 611 10.48 -20.67 -8.70
C THR A 611 9.18 -21.04 -8.00
N LYS A 612 9.26 -21.44 -6.74
CA LYS A 612 8.10 -21.82 -5.91
C LYS A 612 7.10 -20.69 -5.73
N ASN A 613 7.60 -19.46 -5.62
CA ASN A 613 6.80 -18.27 -5.27
C ASN A 613 6.47 -17.38 -6.48
N LYS A 614 6.66 -17.82 -7.72
CA LYS A 614 6.35 -17.07 -8.95
C LYS A 614 7.16 -15.76 -9.12
N VAL A 615 8.40 -15.71 -8.59
CA VAL A 615 9.28 -14.55 -8.72
C VAL A 615 9.84 -14.43 -10.15
N LEU A 616 9.86 -15.53 -10.89
CA LEU A 616 10.39 -15.55 -12.24
C LEU A 616 9.43 -14.88 -13.25
N PRO A 617 9.95 -14.05 -14.18
CA PRO A 617 11.37 -13.71 -14.36
C PRO A 617 11.88 -12.78 -13.26
N ILE A 618 13.12 -12.97 -12.78
CA ILE A 618 13.74 -12.06 -11.80
C ILE A 618 13.75 -10.65 -12.38
N GLY A 619 13.25 -9.68 -11.62
CA GLY A 619 13.09 -8.31 -12.10
C GLY A 619 11.83 -8.10 -12.94
N GLY A 620 10.85 -9.04 -12.93
CA GLY A 620 9.59 -8.91 -13.66
C GLY A 620 8.82 -7.63 -13.33
N GLY A 621 9.01 -7.08 -12.13
CA GLY A 621 8.48 -5.77 -11.75
C GLY A 621 9.03 -4.58 -12.54
N LEU A 622 10.16 -4.74 -13.25
CA LEU A 622 10.69 -3.72 -14.17
C LEU A 622 10.04 -3.75 -15.55
N TRP A 623 9.30 -4.81 -15.88
CA TRP A 623 8.79 -5.01 -17.24
C TRP A 623 8.02 -3.81 -17.76
N VAL A 624 6.97 -3.42 -17.07
CA VAL A 624 6.15 -2.27 -17.44
C VAL A 624 6.69 -0.97 -16.86
N ALA A 625 7.30 -1.02 -15.68
CA ALA A 625 7.80 0.18 -15.02
C ALA A 625 8.96 0.85 -15.76
N ALA A 626 9.80 0.09 -16.50
CA ALA A 626 11.00 0.61 -17.11
C ALA A 626 11.29 0.11 -18.52
N LEU A 627 11.02 -1.18 -18.82
CA LEU A 627 11.43 -1.79 -20.06
C LEU A 627 10.38 -1.68 -21.18
N HIS A 628 9.13 -1.89 -20.84
CA HIS A 628 7.99 -1.93 -21.78
C HIS A 628 6.80 -1.13 -21.27
N PRO A 629 6.94 0.19 -21.07
CA PRO A 629 5.86 1.03 -20.54
C PRO A 629 4.62 1.06 -21.44
N GLU A 630 4.78 0.75 -22.72
CA GLU A 630 3.70 0.63 -23.70
C GLU A 630 2.79 -0.59 -23.44
N GLN A 631 3.26 -1.58 -22.67
CA GLN A 631 2.51 -2.80 -22.31
C GLN A 631 1.81 -2.66 -20.95
N ARG A 632 1.74 -1.46 -20.41
CA ARG A 632 1.02 -1.20 -19.18
C ARG A 632 -0.45 -1.60 -19.33
N ILE A 633 -0.98 -2.31 -18.33
CA ILE A 633 -2.41 -2.63 -18.28
C ILE A 633 -3.18 -1.31 -18.20
N THR A 634 -4.01 -1.08 -19.20
CA THR A 634 -4.87 0.10 -19.32
C THR A 634 -6.25 -0.32 -19.79
N THR A 635 -7.20 0.60 -19.76
CA THR A 635 -8.55 0.36 -20.27
C THR A 635 -8.60 0.02 -21.76
N GLY A 636 -7.52 0.24 -22.51
CA GLY A 636 -7.45 -0.01 -23.96
C GLY A 636 -8.29 0.96 -24.81
N TYR A 637 -8.99 1.90 -24.19
CA TYR A 637 -9.81 2.87 -24.89
C TYR A 637 -8.95 3.88 -25.64
N LYS A 638 -9.42 4.30 -26.81
CA LYS A 638 -8.86 5.40 -27.60
C LYS A 638 -9.82 6.59 -27.70
N GLU A 639 -11.01 6.42 -27.21
CA GLU A 639 -12.07 7.42 -27.23
C GLU A 639 -12.93 7.30 -25.97
N TRP A 640 -13.28 8.45 -25.38
CA TRP A 640 -14.12 8.56 -24.18
C TRP A 640 -15.24 9.55 -24.46
N THR A 641 -16.41 9.27 -23.91
CA THR A 641 -17.55 10.18 -23.90
C THR A 641 -18.07 10.36 -22.49
N PHE A 642 -18.05 11.59 -22.04
CA PHE A 642 -18.54 11.98 -20.71
C PHE A 642 -19.83 12.79 -20.88
N ALA A 643 -20.95 12.25 -20.40
CA ALA A 643 -22.26 12.87 -20.52
C ALA A 643 -22.51 13.85 -19.35
N GLY A 644 -22.20 15.12 -19.58
CA GLY A 644 -22.31 16.16 -18.53
C GLY A 644 -21.11 16.20 -17.59
N ASN A 645 -21.32 16.73 -16.41
CA ASN A 645 -20.28 16.80 -15.38
C ASN A 645 -19.96 15.42 -14.84
N MET A 646 -18.66 15.14 -14.67
CA MET A 646 -18.15 13.93 -14.03
C MET A 646 -16.90 14.28 -13.23
N THR A 647 -16.75 13.68 -12.06
CA THR A 647 -15.66 14.04 -11.14
C THR A 647 -14.96 12.82 -10.58
N ARG A 648 -13.74 13.04 -10.10
CA ARG A 648 -12.95 12.04 -9.35
C ARG A 648 -12.60 10.79 -10.16
N MET A 649 -12.27 10.95 -11.45
CA MET A 649 -11.71 9.87 -12.25
C MET A 649 -10.18 9.85 -12.07
N PRO A 650 -9.60 8.82 -11.39
CA PRO A 650 -8.16 8.77 -11.16
C PRO A 650 -7.37 8.83 -12.47
N GLU A 651 -6.20 9.52 -12.47
CA GLU A 651 -5.42 9.69 -13.71
C GLU A 651 -5.03 8.37 -14.37
N PHE A 652 -4.82 7.30 -13.57
CA PHE A 652 -4.51 5.96 -14.10
C PHE A 652 -5.63 5.36 -14.97
N THR A 653 -6.87 5.83 -14.81
CA THR A 653 -8.05 5.38 -15.57
C THR A 653 -8.51 6.42 -16.60
N ALA A 654 -8.02 7.65 -16.46
CA ALA A 654 -8.39 8.77 -17.30
C ALA A 654 -7.65 8.76 -18.65
N PRO A 655 -8.13 9.49 -19.66
CA PRO A 655 -7.38 9.75 -20.87
C PRO A 655 -6.05 10.45 -20.58
N LYS A 656 -4.97 10.00 -21.21
CA LYS A 656 -3.65 10.64 -21.12
C LYS A 656 -3.63 11.95 -21.92
N LEU A 657 -3.99 13.06 -21.31
CA LEU A 657 -4.07 14.36 -21.98
C LEU A 657 -2.73 15.10 -22.01
N GLY A 658 -1.83 14.81 -21.08
CA GLY A 658 -0.61 15.58 -20.82
C GLY A 658 0.57 15.25 -21.75
N SER A 659 0.56 14.14 -22.49
CA SER A 659 1.73 13.65 -23.23
C SER A 659 1.39 12.89 -24.53
N THR A 660 0.15 12.98 -25.02
CA THR A 660 -0.33 12.27 -26.21
C THR A 660 -0.94 13.22 -27.21
N ASN A 661 -0.98 12.80 -28.49
CA ASN A 661 -1.80 13.48 -29.48
C ASN A 661 -3.27 13.22 -29.14
N ASN A 662 -4.04 14.28 -28.86
CA ASN A 662 -5.44 14.15 -28.50
C ASN A 662 -6.29 15.33 -28.95
N LEU A 663 -7.58 15.09 -29.05
CA LEU A 663 -8.61 16.11 -29.27
C LEU A 663 -9.64 15.98 -28.15
N VAL A 664 -9.80 17.03 -27.39
CA VAL A 664 -10.88 17.17 -26.40
C VAL A 664 -11.93 18.08 -26.99
N THR A 665 -13.16 17.61 -27.11
CA THR A 665 -14.32 18.38 -27.59
C THR A 665 -15.30 18.54 -26.46
N VAL A 666 -15.66 19.79 -26.14
CA VAL A 666 -16.66 20.15 -25.15
C VAL A 666 -17.85 20.80 -25.82
N ASP A 667 -18.99 20.19 -25.74
CA ASP A 667 -20.28 20.77 -26.15
C ASP A 667 -20.98 21.39 -24.93
N ALA A 668 -21.10 22.72 -24.88
CA ALA A 668 -21.60 23.42 -23.71
C ALA A 668 -22.53 24.58 -24.05
N GLU A 669 -23.45 24.88 -23.14
CA GLU A 669 -24.25 26.09 -23.15
C GLU A 669 -23.56 27.17 -22.29
N ILE A 670 -23.10 28.22 -22.95
CA ILE A 670 -22.27 29.27 -22.36
C ILE A 670 -23.16 30.45 -21.92
N PRO A 671 -23.22 30.81 -20.62
CA PRO A 671 -23.95 31.97 -20.16
C PRO A 671 -23.21 33.29 -20.49
N PRO A 672 -23.90 34.44 -20.42
CA PRO A 672 -23.29 35.76 -20.69
C PRO A 672 -22.13 36.10 -19.76
N ASP A 673 -22.18 35.62 -18.53
CA ASP A 673 -21.19 35.82 -17.46
C ASP A 673 -20.31 34.57 -17.22
N ALA A 674 -20.04 33.82 -18.29
CA ALA A 674 -19.34 32.52 -18.26
C ALA A 674 -18.03 32.59 -17.46
N ASN A 675 -17.94 31.70 -16.49
CA ASN A 675 -16.76 31.42 -15.68
C ASN A 675 -16.76 29.97 -15.23
N GLY A 676 -15.58 29.40 -14.98
CA GLY A 676 -15.41 28.08 -14.41
C GLY A 676 -14.69 27.10 -15.30
N VAL A 677 -14.34 25.96 -14.73
CA VAL A 677 -13.55 24.91 -15.36
C VAL A 677 -14.44 24.09 -16.30
N LEU A 678 -13.96 23.88 -17.53
CA LEU A 678 -14.57 22.94 -18.46
C LEU A 678 -14.07 21.51 -18.21
N TYR A 679 -12.77 21.34 -18.02
CA TYR A 679 -12.15 20.12 -17.50
C TYR A 679 -10.78 20.43 -16.89
N ALA A 680 -10.38 19.65 -15.90
CA ALA A 680 -9.07 19.67 -15.29
C ALA A 680 -8.57 18.25 -15.05
N LEU A 681 -7.27 18.03 -15.19
CA LEU A 681 -6.59 16.78 -14.87
C LEU A 681 -5.36 17.09 -14.03
N GLY A 682 -5.28 16.50 -12.86
CA GLY A 682 -4.15 16.68 -11.94
C GLY A 682 -4.42 17.67 -10.83
N SER A 683 -3.35 18.22 -10.26
CA SER A 683 -3.36 19.00 -9.04
C SER A 683 -2.61 20.32 -9.17
N PHE A 684 -2.53 21.05 -8.06
CA PHE A 684 -1.65 22.22 -7.94
C PHE A 684 -0.18 21.88 -8.22
N SER A 685 0.25 20.69 -7.81
CA SER A 685 1.62 20.20 -7.98
C SER A 685 1.91 19.63 -9.36
N GLY A 686 0.95 19.61 -10.26
CA GLY A 686 1.11 19.17 -11.65
C GLY A 686 -0.22 18.86 -12.30
N GLY A 687 -0.48 19.38 -13.50
CA GLY A 687 -1.74 19.15 -14.17
C GLY A 687 -1.96 20.01 -15.40
N LEU A 688 -3.14 19.86 -16.00
CA LEU A 688 -3.62 20.74 -17.07
C LEU A 688 -5.11 21.07 -16.88
N THR A 689 -5.51 22.25 -17.31
CA THR A 689 -6.90 22.67 -17.21
C THR A 689 -7.33 23.54 -18.41
N THR A 690 -8.59 23.40 -18.78
CA THR A 690 -9.28 24.29 -19.72
C THR A 690 -10.46 24.93 -19.01
N TYR A 691 -10.50 26.24 -18.98
CA TYR A 691 -11.49 26.98 -18.21
C TYR A 691 -11.91 28.29 -18.88
N VAL A 692 -13.03 28.85 -18.44
CA VAL A 692 -13.50 30.18 -18.84
C VAL A 692 -13.27 31.13 -17.66
N LYS A 693 -12.59 32.27 -17.91
CA LYS A 693 -12.37 33.33 -16.91
C LYS A 693 -12.71 34.67 -17.50
N GLY A 694 -13.72 35.36 -16.94
CA GLY A 694 -14.17 36.64 -17.45
C GLY A 694 -14.61 36.58 -18.92
N GLY A 695 -15.26 35.53 -19.33
CA GLY A 695 -15.72 35.28 -20.69
C GLY A 695 -14.65 34.79 -21.68
N LYS A 696 -13.37 34.70 -21.28
CA LYS A 696 -12.27 34.22 -22.14
C LYS A 696 -11.99 32.75 -21.93
N LEU A 697 -11.81 31.98 -23.02
CA LEU A 697 -11.37 30.61 -22.96
C LEU A 697 -9.87 30.55 -22.73
N CYS A 698 -9.46 29.88 -21.65
CA CYS A 698 -8.09 29.72 -21.23
C CYS A 698 -7.67 28.27 -21.17
N TYR A 699 -6.39 28.00 -21.39
CA TYR A 699 -5.72 26.73 -21.17
C TYR A 699 -4.48 26.97 -20.30
N GLU A 700 -4.23 26.11 -19.35
CA GLU A 700 -3.00 26.09 -18.56
C GLU A 700 -2.45 24.67 -18.47
N TYR A 701 -1.14 24.56 -18.64
CA TYR A 701 -0.34 23.37 -18.39
C TYR A 701 0.64 23.67 -17.27
N ASN A 702 0.47 23.06 -16.13
CA ASN A 702 1.29 23.19 -14.96
C ASN A 702 2.29 22.03 -14.92
N LEU A 703 3.55 22.29 -15.31
CA LEU A 703 4.64 21.32 -15.21
C LEU A 703 5.21 21.34 -13.77
N PHE A 704 4.51 20.72 -12.85
CA PHE A 704 4.96 20.48 -11.46
C PHE A 704 5.44 21.76 -10.75
N GLU A 705 4.71 22.85 -10.90
CA GLU A 705 5.02 24.17 -10.33
C GLU A 705 6.31 24.82 -10.85
N ILE A 706 7.20 24.04 -11.45
CA ILE A 706 8.47 24.54 -12.01
C ILE A 706 8.22 25.43 -13.24
N GLN A 707 7.23 25.10 -14.03
CA GLN A 707 6.88 25.86 -15.22
C GLN A 707 5.37 25.81 -15.50
N ARG A 708 4.76 26.99 -15.63
CA ARG A 708 3.37 27.11 -16.02
C ARG A 708 3.26 27.72 -17.44
N THR A 709 2.59 27.03 -18.34
CA THR A 709 2.31 27.50 -19.69
C THR A 709 0.83 27.82 -19.80
N ARG A 710 0.51 29.11 -19.88
CA ARG A 710 -0.87 29.59 -19.94
C ARG A 710 -1.09 30.51 -21.14
N PHE A 711 -2.23 30.35 -21.79
CA PHE A 711 -2.71 31.25 -22.85
C PHE A 711 -4.23 31.24 -22.92
N CYS A 712 -4.81 32.38 -23.35
CA CYS A 712 -6.25 32.57 -23.42
C CYS A 712 -6.67 33.15 -24.79
N SER A 713 -7.94 32.98 -25.14
CA SER A 713 -8.53 33.62 -26.32
C SER A 713 -8.47 35.14 -26.21
N GLN A 714 -8.25 35.81 -27.32
CA GLN A 714 -8.29 37.27 -27.37
C GLN A 714 -9.72 37.80 -27.20
N GLN A 715 -10.68 37.13 -27.81
CA GLN A 715 -12.09 37.47 -27.73
C GLN A 715 -12.84 36.62 -26.70
N ASN A 716 -13.95 37.13 -26.21
CA ASN A 716 -14.84 36.37 -25.35
C ASN A 716 -15.45 35.21 -26.16
N ILE A 717 -15.67 34.07 -25.48
CA ILE A 717 -16.41 32.93 -26.02
C ILE A 717 -17.86 33.36 -26.28
N PRO A 718 -18.46 32.97 -27.41
CA PRO A 718 -19.88 33.29 -27.71
C PRO A 718 -20.81 32.68 -26.64
N THR A 719 -21.94 33.34 -26.41
CA THR A 719 -23.00 32.79 -25.52
C THR A 719 -23.88 31.79 -26.30
N GLY A 720 -24.60 30.94 -25.54
CA GLY A 720 -25.50 29.91 -26.08
C GLY A 720 -24.73 28.59 -26.34
N ASN A 721 -25.20 27.79 -27.27
CA ASN A 721 -24.61 26.50 -27.60
C ASN A 721 -23.28 26.69 -28.33
N VAL A 722 -22.19 26.26 -27.70
CA VAL A 722 -20.83 26.44 -28.20
C VAL A 722 -20.11 25.10 -28.18
N LYS A 723 -19.36 24.84 -29.23
CA LYS A 723 -18.39 23.75 -29.28
C LYS A 723 -16.99 24.29 -29.03
N VAL A 724 -16.34 23.84 -27.94
CA VAL A 724 -14.93 24.10 -27.66
C VAL A 724 -14.12 22.88 -28.07
N GLU A 725 -13.02 23.07 -28.77
CA GLU A 725 -12.10 21.99 -29.15
C GLU A 725 -10.70 22.37 -28.66
N VAL A 726 -10.04 21.44 -27.95
CA VAL A 726 -8.65 21.54 -27.55
C VAL A 726 -7.87 20.42 -28.24
N GLU A 727 -7.08 20.84 -29.25
CA GLU A 727 -6.22 19.92 -30.00
C GLU A 727 -4.80 19.98 -29.48
N THR A 728 -4.29 18.86 -28.97
CA THR A 728 -2.92 18.72 -28.47
C THR A 728 -2.14 17.79 -29.38
N THR A 729 -0.96 18.22 -29.83
CA THR A 729 -0.07 17.41 -30.68
C THR A 729 1.36 17.47 -30.17
N LEU A 730 2.02 16.31 -30.15
CA LEU A 730 3.46 16.21 -29.84
C LEU A 730 4.23 16.89 -31.00
N ALA A 731 5.03 17.89 -30.68
CA ALA A 731 5.93 18.51 -31.65
C ALA A 731 7.13 17.61 -31.99
N GLU A 732 7.52 16.74 -31.05
CA GLU A 732 8.56 15.74 -31.19
C GLU A 732 8.14 14.44 -30.48
N LYS A 733 8.26 13.30 -31.17
CA LYS A 733 7.93 11.98 -30.60
C LYS A 733 9.05 11.47 -29.70
N LYS A 734 9.17 12.06 -28.52
CA LYS A 734 10.11 11.64 -27.46
C LYS A 734 9.49 11.85 -26.07
N PRO A 735 9.91 11.11 -25.02
CA PRO A 735 9.51 11.41 -23.66
C PRO A 735 9.83 12.87 -23.29
N ALA A 736 8.96 13.50 -22.53
CA ALA A 736 9.04 14.93 -22.18
C ALA A 736 9.15 15.90 -23.38
N GLY A 737 8.72 15.47 -24.58
CA GLY A 737 8.72 16.31 -25.78
C GLY A 737 7.76 17.49 -25.67
N PRO A 738 8.00 18.58 -26.42
CA PRO A 738 7.11 19.73 -26.40
C PRO A 738 5.75 19.43 -27.06
N LEU A 739 4.69 20.12 -26.58
CA LEU A 739 3.35 20.02 -27.14
C LEU A 739 2.95 21.32 -27.85
N ASN A 740 2.24 21.20 -28.96
CA ASN A 740 1.48 22.30 -29.55
C ASN A 740 0.02 22.14 -29.15
N VAL A 741 -0.59 23.19 -28.61
CA VAL A 741 -1.99 23.18 -28.19
C VAL A 741 -2.75 24.28 -28.91
N LYS A 742 -3.91 23.92 -29.51
CA LYS A 742 -4.80 24.83 -30.16
C LYS A 742 -6.18 24.81 -29.54
N LEU A 743 -6.69 25.99 -29.19
CA LEU A 743 -8.06 26.19 -28.77
C LEU A 743 -8.91 26.64 -29.95
N LYS A 744 -10.00 25.96 -30.20
CA LYS A 744 -10.97 26.33 -31.21
C LYS A 744 -12.34 26.54 -30.58
N VAL A 745 -13.09 27.50 -31.09
CA VAL A 745 -14.48 27.81 -30.69
C VAL A 745 -15.32 27.78 -31.96
N ASN A 746 -16.29 26.87 -32.01
CA ASN A 746 -17.14 26.64 -33.21
C ASN A 746 -16.31 26.45 -34.49
N GLY A 747 -15.23 25.66 -34.41
CA GLY A 747 -14.32 25.34 -35.51
C GLY A 747 -13.31 26.44 -35.86
N LYS A 748 -13.35 27.62 -35.25
CA LYS A 748 -12.40 28.70 -35.47
C LYS A 748 -11.34 28.74 -34.38
N GLU A 749 -10.07 28.87 -34.75
CA GLU A 749 -8.98 29.06 -33.81
C GLU A 749 -9.18 30.31 -32.96
N ALA A 750 -9.19 30.16 -31.64
CA ALA A 750 -9.36 31.21 -30.66
C ALA A 750 -8.04 31.57 -29.95
N ALA A 751 -7.16 30.59 -29.76
CA ALA A 751 -5.82 30.75 -29.22
C ALA A 751 -4.97 29.53 -29.56
N SER A 752 -3.65 29.68 -29.49
CA SER A 752 -2.71 28.58 -29.58
C SER A 752 -1.45 28.87 -28.75
N GLY A 753 -0.78 27.82 -28.33
CA GLY A 753 0.45 27.93 -27.55
C GLY A 753 1.30 26.66 -27.64
N LYS A 754 2.54 26.78 -27.13
CA LYS A 754 3.50 25.66 -27.05
C LYS A 754 3.86 25.39 -25.61
N VAL A 755 3.67 24.16 -25.16
CA VAL A 755 4.18 23.63 -23.90
C VAL A 755 5.61 23.14 -24.16
N PRO A 756 6.63 23.70 -23.52
CA PRO A 756 8.04 23.37 -23.82
C PRO A 756 8.42 21.94 -23.44
N ILE A 757 7.89 21.45 -22.34
CA ILE A 757 8.17 20.12 -21.76
C ILE A 757 6.86 19.50 -21.29
N SER A 758 6.58 18.25 -21.69
CA SER A 758 5.42 17.48 -21.24
C SER A 758 5.78 16.51 -20.14
N ALA A 759 4.82 16.14 -19.28
CA ALA A 759 4.95 15.09 -18.27
C ALA A 759 4.84 13.71 -18.94
N PRO A 760 5.92 12.93 -19.05
CA PRO A 760 5.88 11.70 -19.84
C PRO A 760 5.15 10.55 -19.16
N LEU A 761 5.11 10.53 -17.82
CA LEU A 761 4.47 9.46 -17.04
C LEU A 761 3.03 9.83 -16.68
N LEU A 762 2.85 10.76 -15.77
CA LEU A 762 1.56 11.27 -15.27
C LEU A 762 1.79 12.57 -14.48
N PHE A 763 0.71 13.31 -14.23
CA PHE A 763 0.74 14.52 -13.41
C PHE A 763 0.58 14.25 -11.93
N THR A 764 -0.26 13.27 -11.61
CA THR A 764 -0.64 13.00 -10.23
C THR A 764 -0.91 11.50 -10.01
N ALA A 765 -0.60 11.01 -8.82
CA ALA A 765 -1.01 9.71 -8.35
C ALA A 765 -2.11 9.83 -7.27
N ASN A 766 -2.45 11.04 -6.87
CA ASN A 766 -3.35 11.32 -5.75
C ASN A 766 -4.56 12.21 -6.11
N ASP A 767 -4.62 12.77 -7.32
CA ASP A 767 -5.74 13.58 -7.82
C ASP A 767 -6.33 12.98 -9.10
N CYS A 768 -7.26 13.67 -9.76
CA CYS A 768 -8.18 13.09 -10.72
C CYS A 768 -8.37 13.95 -11.99
N LEU A 769 -9.10 13.38 -12.96
CA LEU A 769 -9.77 14.13 -14.01
C LEU A 769 -11.16 14.53 -13.52
N ASP A 770 -11.48 15.82 -13.66
CA ASP A 770 -12.79 16.40 -13.40
C ASP A 770 -13.33 17.15 -14.62
N ILE A 771 -14.64 17.09 -14.78
CA ILE A 771 -15.37 17.79 -15.86
C ILE A 771 -16.40 18.73 -15.25
N GLY A 772 -16.32 20.01 -15.63
CA GLY A 772 -17.20 21.07 -15.14
C GLY A 772 -16.78 21.65 -13.80
N THR A 773 -15.67 21.22 -13.26
CA THR A 773 -15.11 21.69 -11.98
C THR A 773 -13.64 21.27 -11.89
N ASP A 774 -12.95 21.68 -10.83
CA ASP A 774 -11.61 21.23 -10.46
C ASP A 774 -11.63 20.92 -8.96
N LEU A 775 -11.98 19.66 -8.64
CA LEU A 775 -12.05 19.17 -7.27
C LEU A 775 -10.68 18.71 -6.80
N GLY A 776 -10.49 18.70 -5.49
CA GLY A 776 -9.18 18.42 -4.94
C GLY A 776 -8.30 19.67 -4.95
N SER A 777 -7.03 19.49 -5.29
CA SER A 777 -6.08 20.60 -5.36
C SER A 777 -6.15 21.26 -6.74
N PRO A 778 -6.53 22.56 -6.83
CA PRO A 778 -6.78 23.21 -8.12
C PRO A 778 -5.51 23.38 -8.96
N VAL A 779 -5.57 23.01 -10.24
CA VAL A 779 -4.42 23.05 -11.16
C VAL A 779 -3.86 24.47 -11.36
N SER A 780 -4.71 25.50 -11.41
CA SER A 780 -4.33 26.85 -11.82
C SER A 780 -4.38 27.86 -10.68
N LEU A 781 -3.31 28.68 -10.61
CA LEU A 781 -3.26 29.88 -9.75
C LEU A 781 -4.38 30.89 -10.08
N ASP A 782 -4.90 30.89 -11.28
CA ASP A 782 -5.94 31.84 -11.73
C ASP A 782 -7.25 31.72 -10.93
N TYR A 783 -7.51 30.53 -10.39
CA TYR A 783 -8.72 30.25 -9.64
C TYR A 783 -8.48 29.49 -8.31
N PHE A 784 -7.23 29.42 -7.85
CA PHE A 784 -6.88 28.74 -6.60
C PHE A 784 -7.78 29.19 -5.43
N GLU A 785 -7.91 30.49 -5.25
CA GLU A 785 -8.75 31.09 -4.20
C GLU A 785 -10.28 30.97 -4.47
N LYS A 786 -10.65 30.36 -5.60
CA LYS A 786 -12.05 30.17 -6.04
C LYS A 786 -12.41 28.70 -6.20
N ALA A 787 -11.50 27.80 -5.77
CA ALA A 787 -11.72 26.37 -5.87
C ALA A 787 -13.10 25.99 -5.28
N PRO A 788 -13.78 25.05 -5.91
CA PRO A 788 -13.41 24.24 -7.07
C PRO A 788 -13.72 24.88 -8.43
N PHE A 789 -14.01 26.17 -8.47
CA PHE A 789 -14.26 26.99 -9.66
C PHE A 789 -15.21 26.32 -10.68
N ALA A 790 -16.32 25.83 -10.18
CA ALA A 790 -17.32 25.13 -10.98
C ALA A 790 -17.82 26.00 -12.15
N PHE A 791 -17.98 25.39 -13.31
CA PHE A 791 -18.51 26.07 -14.49
C PHE A 791 -19.97 26.49 -14.28
N ASN A 792 -20.26 27.77 -14.46
CA ASN A 792 -21.60 28.33 -14.23
C ASN A 792 -22.55 28.16 -15.42
N GLY A 793 -22.09 27.54 -16.52
CA GLY A 793 -22.91 27.12 -17.65
C GLY A 793 -23.32 25.67 -17.55
N LYS A 794 -23.69 25.06 -18.68
CA LYS A 794 -24.08 23.65 -18.73
C LYS A 794 -23.21 22.92 -19.74
N ILE A 795 -22.46 21.90 -19.31
CA ILE A 795 -21.76 20.96 -20.18
C ILE A 795 -22.75 19.87 -20.60
N ALA A 796 -22.97 19.74 -21.90
CA ALA A 796 -23.81 18.68 -22.45
C ALA A 796 -23.00 17.39 -22.61
N GLU A 797 -21.80 17.48 -23.18
CA GLU A 797 -20.93 16.34 -23.43
C GLU A 797 -19.47 16.77 -23.53
N VAL A 798 -18.56 15.93 -23.04
CA VAL A 798 -17.13 16.03 -23.35
C VAL A 798 -16.69 14.75 -24.05
N ARG A 799 -16.03 14.88 -25.20
CA ARG A 799 -15.41 13.77 -25.92
C ARG A 799 -13.93 13.93 -25.95
N VAL A 800 -13.22 12.86 -25.67
CA VAL A 800 -11.77 12.77 -25.81
C VAL A 800 -11.44 11.71 -26.84
N LYS A 801 -10.59 12.04 -27.81
CA LYS A 801 -10.12 11.10 -28.81
C LYS A 801 -8.61 11.23 -29.00
N TYR A 802 -7.92 10.08 -28.98
CA TYR A 802 -6.51 10.06 -29.37
C TYR A 802 -6.39 10.22 -30.87
N LEU A 803 -5.44 11.04 -31.28
CA LEU A 803 -5.10 11.26 -32.69
C LEU A 803 -3.89 10.39 -33.05
N ASP A 804 -3.87 9.87 -34.30
CA ASP A 804 -2.79 9.00 -34.81
C ASP A 804 -1.45 9.74 -34.93
#